data_ab0464f9f85f1b73d87f45a27eadf85e
#
_entry.id   ab0464f9f85f1b73d87f45a27eadf85e
#
_cell.length_a   1.000
_cell.length_b   1.000
_cell.length_c   1.000
_cell.angle_alpha   90.00
_cell.angle_beta   90.00
_cell.angle_gamma   90.00
#
_symmetry.space_group_name_H-M   'P 1'
#
loop_
_entity.id
_entity.type
_entity.pdbx_description
1 polymer ?
#
loop_
_entity_poly.entity_id
_entity_poly.type
_entity_poly.pdbx_seq_one_letter_code
_entity_poly.pdbx_strand_id
1 'polypeptide(L)'
;MFCPAPGIPLLATTYNLAESNNAGRADIVLPGFVASFMRKLALLVVVACLSFIVLASAQAGPGQTGQNPQIITVSQIHAGMRGVAYTVFEGVKPEAMEVEVLGVLHNVNGPKGDIILVRLHGTKVEYTGVVAGMSGSPVYLDGKLAGALAFRIGEFSKEPIAGVTPIADMLEISALDRSPAEETSAVKPSLSAVAGQTATPGETNSLPGSAQDSDGKDFANYLKPIETPLVFNGFSEQAIHLFAGQFASAGIVPVMGAGSVSDDKQPEPLEAGSAVSAVLVRGDMDIEATCSVTYVDAQRLLACGHPLLQFGSVDLPMNKAEVLATLASPLNSFKIVNTTEPVGTFVQDRHTGIMGVFDRQPEMIPVTLSIHSSTGVKQFHYEVLNNPKLTPVALMVTVFNALHGVNEFGEEITYRLAGSIGVKGFPEVTMRNMFAPAENGQPAAMQAAISLGERFGRIYDNPYNAPDIAGVKLDFDLVRERRWARLESARTDVTEARPGDNITLETVLAPYRGERIVRQIQVKIPTSASKGTLRILVSDGETLDHMGHANPAFGRKLDLASTIALLNKEHSNNRLYVSLLEADPEARVGDKVMPTLPISIMNVMDGMRGNQEMVVSGESSVDETATAPLDYVVSGVQLLTITVK
;
A
#
# COMPACT_ATOMS: atom_id res chain seq x y z
N MET A 1 9.26 -32.87 46.73
CA MET A 1 8.42 -34.08 46.86
C MET A 1 8.22 -34.58 45.47
N PHE A 2 9.06 -35.46 45.00
CA PHE A 2 8.98 -36.92 44.86
C PHE A 2 7.63 -37.35 44.22
N CYS A 3 7.53 -38.09 43.15
CA CYS A 3 8.39 -39.05 42.42
C CYS A 3 7.63 -39.59 41.21
N PRO A 4 8.13 -40.54 40.46
CA PRO A 4 8.36 -40.51 39.03
C PRO A 4 7.59 -41.62 38.27
N ALA A 5 7.92 -41.71 36.97
CA ALA A 5 7.41 -42.61 35.98
C ALA A 5 7.50 -44.11 36.30
N PRO A 6 6.87 -44.99 35.44
CA PRO A 6 7.72 -46.03 34.86
C PRO A 6 7.55 -46.23 33.35
N GLY A 7 8.64 -46.74 32.76
CA GLY A 7 8.81 -47.05 31.35
C GLY A 7 8.29 -48.42 30.92
N ILE A 8 8.25 -48.67 29.63
CA ILE A 8 7.97 -49.93 28.96
C ILE A 8 9.07 -50.19 27.91
N PRO A 9 9.53 -51.45 27.75
CA PRO A 9 10.80 -51.76 27.06
C PRO A 9 10.64 -52.10 25.55
N LEU A 10 11.75 -51.86 24.86
CA LEU A 10 12.03 -52.33 23.50
C LEU A 10 12.17 -53.87 23.45
N LEU A 11 11.55 -54.49 22.44
CA LEU A 11 11.89 -55.84 21.99
C LEU A 11 12.40 -55.76 20.54
N ALA A 12 13.70 -55.98 20.44
CA ALA A 12 14.41 -56.25 19.19
C ALA A 12 14.29 -57.74 18.86
N THR A 13 13.91 -58.05 17.66
CA THR A 13 14.01 -59.44 17.13
C THR A 13 14.81 -59.45 15.85
N THR A 14 16.04 -59.91 16.00
CA THR A 14 16.94 -60.27 14.90
C THR A 14 16.56 -61.64 14.36
N TYR A 15 16.50 -61.79 13.04
CA TYR A 15 16.51 -63.08 12.38
C TYR A 15 17.74 -63.21 11.48
N ASN A 16 18.50 -64.28 11.75
CA ASN A 16 19.70 -64.72 11.04
C ASN A 16 19.37 -65.43 9.72
N LEU A 17 20.23 -65.18 8.73
CA LEU A 17 20.40 -65.91 7.52
C LEU A 17 21.09 -67.30 7.81
N ALA A 18 20.57 -68.33 7.20
CA ALA A 18 21.35 -69.55 6.98
C ALA A 18 21.12 -70.06 5.55
N GLU A 19 22.23 -70.17 4.82
CA GLU A 19 22.34 -70.78 3.52
C GLU A 19 22.09 -72.29 3.59
N SER A 20 21.48 -72.91 2.56
CA SER A 20 21.84 -74.25 2.11
C SER A 20 21.53 -74.42 0.62
N ASN A 21 22.59 -74.70 -0.12
CA ASN A 21 22.60 -75.26 -1.47
C ASN A 21 21.96 -76.64 -1.47
N ASN A 22 21.11 -76.96 -2.46
CA ASN A 22 21.32 -78.20 -3.22
C ASN A 22 20.52 -78.21 -4.54
N ALA A 23 21.18 -78.79 -5.55
CA ALA A 23 20.71 -78.93 -6.91
C ALA A 23 19.75 -80.12 -7.06
N GLY A 24 18.74 -79.99 -7.91
CA GLY A 24 17.92 -81.12 -8.35
C GLY A 24 17.11 -80.73 -9.59
N ARG A 25 17.59 -81.15 -10.76
CA ARG A 25 16.84 -81.06 -12.02
C ARG A 25 15.68 -82.05 -11.96
N ALA A 26 14.48 -81.58 -12.24
CA ALA A 26 13.37 -82.45 -12.59
C ALA A 26 12.61 -81.83 -13.78
N ASP A 27 12.68 -82.50 -14.90
CA ASP A 27 11.93 -82.23 -16.11
C ASP A 27 10.45 -82.57 -15.86
N ILE A 28 9.55 -81.54 -15.92
CA ILE A 28 8.12 -81.79 -15.91
C ILE A 28 7.53 -81.41 -17.27
N VAL A 29 7.12 -82.44 -17.99
CA VAL A 29 6.32 -82.34 -19.21
C VAL A 29 4.90 -81.92 -18.82
N LEU A 30 4.45 -80.74 -19.23
CA LEU A 30 3.09 -80.25 -19.03
C LEU A 30 2.20 -80.53 -20.24
N PRO A 31 0.98 -81.09 -20.03
CA PRO A 31 0.05 -81.42 -21.12
C PRO A 31 -0.55 -80.18 -21.76
N GLY A 32 -0.73 -80.21 -23.09
CA GLY A 32 -1.17 -79.06 -23.95
C GLY A 32 -2.47 -78.36 -23.65
N PHE A 33 -3.13 -78.63 -22.53
CA PHE A 33 -4.40 -78.01 -22.16
C PHE A 33 -4.20 -76.66 -21.41
N VAL A 34 -3.08 -76.50 -20.70
CA VAL A 34 -2.80 -75.26 -19.90
C VAL A 34 -2.31 -74.14 -20.79
N ALA A 35 -1.66 -74.43 -21.90
CA ALA A 35 -1.17 -73.38 -22.82
C ALA A 35 -2.28 -72.61 -23.55
N SER A 36 -3.43 -73.23 -23.80
CA SER A 36 -4.57 -72.57 -24.45
C SER A 36 -5.35 -71.62 -23.47
N PHE A 37 -5.42 -72.03 -22.19
CA PHE A 37 -6.06 -71.24 -21.14
C PHE A 37 -5.22 -70.01 -20.78
N MET A 38 -3.93 -70.12 -20.67
CA MET A 38 -3.03 -68.99 -20.39
C MET A 38 -2.98 -67.98 -21.55
N ARG A 39 -3.07 -68.40 -22.80
CA ARG A 39 -3.16 -67.51 -23.97
C ARG A 39 -4.48 -66.68 -23.98
N LYS A 40 -5.59 -67.31 -23.60
CA LYS A 40 -6.88 -66.55 -23.48
C LYS A 40 -6.90 -65.60 -22.27
N LEU A 41 -6.27 -65.98 -21.15
CA LEU A 41 -6.13 -65.13 -19.98
C LEU A 41 -5.18 -63.94 -20.25
N ALA A 42 -4.04 -64.19 -20.93
CA ALA A 42 -3.13 -63.12 -21.35
C ALA A 42 -3.78 -62.15 -22.33
N LEU A 43 -4.62 -62.64 -23.27
CA LEU A 43 -5.35 -61.78 -24.20
C LEU A 43 -6.41 -60.90 -23.48
N LEU A 44 -7.10 -61.48 -22.47
CA LEU A 44 -8.08 -60.74 -21.65
C LEU A 44 -7.41 -59.67 -20.77
N VAL A 45 -6.23 -59.94 -20.21
CA VAL A 45 -5.45 -58.97 -19.44
C VAL A 45 -4.93 -57.84 -20.33
N VAL A 46 -4.45 -58.17 -21.57
CA VAL A 46 -4.00 -57.15 -22.52
C VAL A 46 -5.17 -56.27 -22.99
N VAL A 47 -6.35 -56.84 -23.24
CA VAL A 47 -7.55 -56.06 -23.61
C VAL A 47 -8.05 -55.22 -22.42
N ALA A 48 -7.99 -55.71 -21.17
CA ALA A 48 -8.33 -54.96 -19.99
C ALA A 48 -7.29 -53.83 -19.72
N CYS A 49 -6.01 -54.05 -19.91
CA CYS A 49 -4.98 -53.02 -19.83
C CYS A 49 -5.11 -51.96 -20.93
N LEU A 50 -5.45 -52.36 -22.16
CA LEU A 50 -5.71 -51.39 -23.25
C LEU A 50 -6.99 -50.56 -23.03
N SER A 51 -8.03 -51.14 -22.42
CA SER A 51 -9.25 -50.39 -22.04
C SER A 51 -8.99 -49.43 -20.86
N PHE A 52 -8.07 -49.77 -19.92
CA PHE A 52 -7.66 -48.86 -18.84
C PHE A 52 -6.78 -47.71 -19.35
N ILE A 53 -5.98 -47.91 -20.38
CA ILE A 53 -5.15 -46.85 -21.01
C ILE A 53 -6.02 -45.84 -21.77
N VAL A 54 -7.14 -46.28 -22.34
CA VAL A 54 -8.07 -45.38 -23.05
C VAL A 54 -8.95 -44.56 -22.09
N LEU A 55 -9.19 -45.04 -20.86
CA LEU A 55 -9.92 -44.27 -19.84
C LEU A 55 -9.04 -43.31 -19.00
N ALA A 56 -7.71 -43.49 -19.02
CA ALA A 56 -6.76 -42.64 -18.30
C ALA A 56 -6.34 -41.37 -19.08
N SER A 57 -6.79 -41.21 -20.32
CA SER A 57 -6.43 -40.05 -21.17
C SER A 57 -7.41 -38.87 -21.14
N ALA A 58 -8.34 -38.81 -20.15
CA ALA A 58 -9.34 -37.76 -20.05
C ALA A 58 -9.14 -36.79 -18.87
N GLN A 59 -7.99 -36.83 -18.19
CA GLN A 59 -7.63 -35.82 -17.18
C GLN A 59 -6.23 -35.27 -17.46
N ALA A 60 -6.08 -34.55 -18.58
CA ALA A 60 -4.94 -33.67 -18.77
C ALA A 60 -5.17 -32.43 -17.90
N GLY A 61 -4.52 -32.37 -16.76
CA GLY A 61 -4.38 -31.10 -16.01
C GLY A 61 -3.63 -30.07 -16.86
N PRO A 62 -3.65 -28.78 -16.52
CA PRO A 62 -3.10 -27.67 -17.30
C PRO A 62 -1.56 -27.63 -17.36
N GLY A 63 -0.88 -28.74 -17.27
CA GLY A 63 0.60 -28.87 -17.34
C GLY A 63 1.09 -29.18 -18.74
N GLN A 64 0.89 -28.33 -19.75
CA GLN A 64 1.62 -28.37 -21.00
C GLN A 64 2.57 -27.18 -21.12
N THR A 65 3.79 -27.38 -20.66
CA THR A 65 4.93 -26.51 -20.97
C THR A 65 5.18 -26.52 -22.48
N GLY A 66 4.96 -25.37 -23.13
CA GLY A 66 5.53 -25.08 -24.43
C GLY A 66 4.61 -24.76 -25.61
N GLN A 67 3.28 -24.77 -25.44
CA GLN A 67 2.38 -24.25 -26.49
C GLN A 67 1.48 -23.16 -25.89
N ASN A 68 1.45 -21.97 -26.53
CA ASN A 68 0.48 -20.94 -26.18
C ASN A 68 -0.93 -21.54 -26.23
N PRO A 69 -1.76 -21.40 -25.19
CA PRO A 69 -3.10 -21.93 -25.18
C PRO A 69 -3.89 -21.33 -26.36
N GLN A 70 -4.69 -22.17 -27.02
CA GLN A 70 -5.60 -21.66 -28.02
C GLN A 70 -6.61 -20.71 -27.33
N ILE A 71 -6.93 -19.62 -27.97
CA ILE A 71 -7.82 -18.56 -27.47
C ILE A 71 -9.16 -18.68 -28.15
N ILE A 72 -10.26 -18.47 -27.41
CA ILE A 72 -11.60 -18.30 -27.97
C ILE A 72 -11.98 -16.80 -27.94
N THR A 73 -12.53 -16.31 -29.05
CA THR A 73 -12.99 -14.92 -29.13
C THR A 73 -14.41 -14.75 -28.58
N VAL A 74 -14.73 -13.57 -28.04
CA VAL A 74 -16.06 -13.26 -27.48
C VAL A 74 -17.19 -13.57 -28.46
N SER A 75 -17.00 -13.33 -29.76
CA SER A 75 -17.99 -13.62 -30.80
C SER A 75 -18.32 -15.12 -30.99
N GLN A 76 -17.49 -16.01 -30.49
CA GLN A 76 -17.71 -17.45 -30.53
C GLN A 76 -18.39 -17.97 -29.24
N ILE A 77 -18.56 -17.12 -28.23
CA ILE A 77 -19.10 -17.49 -26.91
C ILE A 77 -20.60 -17.24 -26.91
N HIS A 78 -21.36 -18.23 -26.46
CA HIS A 78 -22.81 -18.15 -26.34
C HIS A 78 -23.32 -18.86 -25.07
N ALA A 79 -24.52 -18.49 -24.66
CA ALA A 79 -25.17 -19.12 -23.49
C ALA A 79 -25.27 -20.63 -23.64
N GLY A 80 -25.11 -21.36 -22.52
CA GLY A 80 -25.16 -22.82 -22.45
C GLY A 80 -23.83 -23.52 -22.77
N MET A 81 -22.77 -22.80 -23.23
CA MET A 81 -21.45 -23.39 -23.35
C MET A 81 -20.94 -23.83 -21.99
N ARG A 82 -20.25 -24.96 -21.94
CA ARG A 82 -19.65 -25.50 -20.72
C ARG A 82 -18.13 -25.49 -20.83
N GLY A 83 -17.48 -25.37 -19.67
CA GLY A 83 -16.04 -25.31 -19.58
C GLY A 83 -15.54 -25.57 -18.19
N VAL A 84 -14.32 -25.14 -17.94
CA VAL A 84 -13.63 -25.33 -16.67
C VAL A 84 -12.85 -24.07 -16.30
N ALA A 85 -12.86 -23.70 -15.02
CA ALA A 85 -11.98 -22.69 -14.45
C ALA A 85 -11.05 -23.35 -13.41
N TYR A 86 -9.90 -22.73 -13.19
CA TYR A 86 -8.92 -23.24 -12.24
C TYR A 86 -8.58 -22.19 -11.19
N THR A 87 -8.52 -22.60 -9.93
CA THR A 87 -8.07 -21.76 -8.82
C THR A 87 -7.49 -22.61 -7.71
N VAL A 88 -6.61 -22.05 -6.89
CA VAL A 88 -6.13 -22.70 -5.68
C VAL A 88 -7.12 -22.44 -4.55
N PHE A 89 -7.70 -23.50 -3.95
CA PHE A 89 -8.51 -23.39 -2.73
C PHE A 89 -7.69 -23.62 -1.48
N GLU A 90 -6.66 -24.47 -1.57
CA GLU A 90 -5.75 -24.83 -0.49
C GLU A 90 -4.41 -25.35 -1.08
N GLY A 91 -3.29 -24.98 -0.44
CA GLY A 91 -1.94 -25.29 -0.91
C GLY A 91 -1.53 -24.45 -2.10
N VAL A 92 -0.89 -25.06 -3.10
CA VAL A 92 -0.30 -24.37 -4.25
C VAL A 92 -0.87 -24.82 -5.59
N LYS A 93 -1.61 -25.96 -5.62
CA LYS A 93 -2.09 -26.58 -6.87
C LYS A 93 -3.47 -26.07 -7.25
N PRO A 94 -3.65 -25.59 -8.49
CA PRO A 94 -4.96 -25.21 -8.99
C PRO A 94 -5.90 -26.41 -9.06
N GLU A 95 -7.14 -26.20 -8.62
CA GLU A 95 -8.23 -27.16 -8.67
C GLU A 95 -9.28 -26.71 -9.68
N ALA A 96 -9.89 -27.67 -10.36
CA ALA A 96 -10.89 -27.41 -11.40
C ALA A 96 -12.27 -27.09 -10.80
N MET A 97 -12.97 -26.13 -11.39
CA MET A 97 -14.38 -25.83 -11.19
C MET A 97 -15.09 -25.91 -12.54
N GLU A 98 -16.29 -26.52 -12.59
CA GLU A 98 -17.07 -26.48 -13.82
C GLU A 98 -17.67 -25.09 -14.06
N VAL A 99 -17.76 -24.71 -15.33
CA VAL A 99 -18.26 -23.40 -15.77
C VAL A 99 -19.40 -23.60 -16.74
N GLU A 100 -20.50 -22.87 -16.55
CA GLU A 100 -21.60 -22.72 -17.51
C GLU A 100 -21.71 -21.25 -17.91
N VAL A 101 -21.66 -20.97 -19.21
CA VAL A 101 -21.84 -19.62 -19.74
C VAL A 101 -23.31 -19.24 -19.71
N LEU A 102 -23.63 -18.15 -19.03
CA LEU A 102 -24.99 -17.59 -18.99
C LEU A 102 -25.24 -16.61 -20.15
N GLY A 103 -24.20 -15.94 -20.65
CA GLY A 103 -24.27 -15.01 -21.75
C GLY A 103 -23.07 -14.06 -21.79
N VAL A 104 -23.11 -13.11 -22.71
CA VAL A 104 -22.13 -12.02 -22.83
C VAL A 104 -22.83 -10.69 -22.60
N LEU A 105 -22.26 -9.89 -21.71
CA LEU A 105 -22.70 -8.53 -21.41
C LEU A 105 -21.82 -7.56 -22.20
N HIS A 106 -22.40 -6.90 -23.19
CA HIS A 106 -21.65 -6.01 -24.08
C HIS A 106 -21.48 -4.60 -23.49
N ASN A 107 -20.27 -4.04 -23.58
CA ASN A 107 -19.93 -2.67 -23.15
C ASN A 107 -20.25 -2.35 -21.68
N VAL A 108 -20.29 -3.33 -20.81
CA VAL A 108 -20.59 -3.13 -19.38
C VAL A 108 -19.38 -2.57 -18.64
N ASN A 109 -18.18 -2.95 -19.07
CA ASN A 109 -16.91 -2.51 -18.48
C ASN A 109 -16.25 -1.38 -19.33
N GLY A 110 -17.05 -0.44 -19.81
CA GLY A 110 -16.62 0.66 -20.68
C GLY A 110 -16.84 0.35 -22.18
N PRO A 111 -16.51 1.30 -23.07
CA PRO A 111 -16.63 1.10 -24.51
C PRO A 111 -15.77 -0.07 -24.98
N LYS A 112 -16.39 -1.06 -25.63
CA LYS A 112 -15.81 -2.35 -26.06
C LYS A 112 -15.36 -3.24 -24.89
N GLY A 113 -15.70 -2.91 -23.66
CA GLY A 113 -15.43 -3.74 -22.47
C GLY A 113 -16.56 -4.76 -22.29
N ASP A 114 -16.45 -5.93 -22.90
CA ASP A 114 -17.40 -7.01 -22.76
C ASP A 114 -17.08 -7.87 -21.54
N ILE A 115 -18.11 -8.45 -20.91
CA ILE A 115 -17.96 -9.38 -19.80
C ILE A 115 -18.71 -10.65 -20.13
N ILE A 116 -18.04 -11.80 -20.01
CA ILE A 116 -18.66 -13.10 -20.16
C ILE A 116 -19.25 -13.48 -18.79
N LEU A 117 -20.56 -13.63 -18.71
CA LEU A 117 -21.26 -14.02 -17.49
C LEU A 117 -21.29 -15.53 -17.37
N VAL A 118 -20.83 -16.06 -16.24
CA VAL A 118 -20.72 -17.50 -15.99
C VAL A 118 -21.30 -17.89 -14.64
N ARG A 119 -21.79 -19.12 -14.53
CA ARG A 119 -22.11 -19.80 -13.28
C ARG A 119 -21.04 -20.86 -13.04
N LEU A 120 -20.52 -20.88 -11.82
CA LEU A 120 -19.52 -21.86 -11.38
C LEU A 120 -20.22 -23.02 -10.69
N HIS A 121 -19.71 -24.24 -10.88
CA HIS A 121 -20.22 -25.45 -10.27
C HIS A 121 -19.10 -26.23 -9.59
N GLY A 122 -19.43 -26.92 -8.50
CA GLY A 122 -18.52 -27.74 -7.71
C GLY A 122 -18.69 -27.51 -6.23
N THR A 123 -18.47 -28.55 -5.43
CA THR A 123 -18.77 -28.57 -3.99
C THR A 123 -18.11 -27.40 -3.24
N LYS A 124 -16.85 -27.08 -3.55
CA LYS A 124 -16.11 -26.00 -2.87
C LYS A 124 -16.70 -24.62 -3.23
N VAL A 125 -16.81 -24.30 -4.53
CA VAL A 125 -17.27 -22.99 -4.99
C VAL A 125 -18.76 -22.74 -4.69
N GLU A 126 -19.60 -23.78 -4.71
CA GLU A 126 -21.00 -23.67 -4.31
C GLU A 126 -21.16 -23.40 -2.81
N TYR A 127 -20.21 -23.89 -2.00
CA TYR A 127 -20.18 -23.62 -0.56
C TYR A 127 -19.59 -22.24 -0.23
N THR A 128 -18.49 -21.85 -0.87
CA THR A 128 -17.77 -20.61 -0.55
C THR A 128 -18.32 -19.38 -1.29
N GLY A 129 -18.99 -19.61 -2.43
CA GLY A 129 -19.25 -18.55 -3.41
C GLY A 129 -18.00 -18.14 -4.19
N VAL A 130 -18.10 -17.02 -4.91
CA VAL A 130 -16.96 -16.35 -5.56
C VAL A 130 -16.21 -15.57 -4.48
N VAL A 131 -14.99 -15.99 -4.17
CA VAL A 131 -14.22 -15.46 -3.03
C VAL A 131 -13.14 -14.47 -3.47
N ALA A 132 -12.80 -13.53 -2.60
CA ALA A 132 -11.66 -12.63 -2.79
C ALA A 132 -10.36 -13.44 -2.93
N GLY A 133 -9.55 -13.12 -3.96
CA GLY A 133 -8.37 -13.88 -4.38
C GLY A 133 -8.62 -14.93 -5.47
N MET A 134 -9.89 -15.15 -5.90
CA MET A 134 -10.19 -15.89 -7.13
C MET A 134 -10.01 -15.05 -8.40
N SER A 135 -9.91 -13.75 -8.27
CA SER A 135 -9.65 -12.85 -9.40
C SER A 135 -8.43 -13.32 -10.19
N GLY A 136 -8.53 -13.39 -11.51
CA GLY A 136 -7.49 -13.94 -12.38
C GLY A 136 -7.59 -15.44 -12.68
N SER A 137 -8.47 -16.19 -12.00
CA SER A 137 -8.67 -17.62 -12.30
C SER A 137 -9.01 -17.84 -13.77
N PRO A 138 -8.21 -18.61 -14.53
CA PRO A 138 -8.42 -18.83 -15.94
C PRO A 138 -9.69 -19.63 -16.22
N VAL A 139 -10.42 -19.21 -17.25
CA VAL A 139 -11.63 -19.88 -17.73
C VAL A 139 -11.37 -20.44 -19.11
N TYR A 140 -11.59 -21.74 -19.28
CA TYR A 140 -11.46 -22.44 -20.56
C TYR A 140 -12.84 -22.90 -21.03
N LEU A 141 -13.17 -22.59 -22.30
CA LEU A 141 -14.37 -23.04 -22.98
C LEU A 141 -13.94 -23.86 -24.20
N ASP A 142 -14.48 -25.05 -24.38
CA ASP A 142 -14.06 -26.00 -25.45
C ASP A 142 -12.54 -26.19 -25.51
N GLY A 143 -11.87 -26.22 -24.36
CA GLY A 143 -10.41 -26.39 -24.25
C GLY A 143 -9.59 -25.15 -24.62
N LYS A 144 -10.23 -24.01 -24.95
CA LYS A 144 -9.57 -22.77 -25.32
C LYS A 144 -9.71 -21.75 -24.20
N LEU A 145 -8.67 -20.96 -23.95
CA LEU A 145 -8.68 -19.91 -22.94
C LEU A 145 -9.64 -18.78 -23.37
N ALA A 146 -10.67 -18.56 -22.54
CA ALA A 146 -11.68 -17.53 -22.76
C ALA A 146 -11.36 -16.22 -22.03
N GLY A 147 -10.77 -16.31 -20.84
CA GLY A 147 -10.46 -15.15 -20.01
C GLY A 147 -10.20 -15.47 -18.54
N ALA A 148 -10.39 -14.50 -17.69
CA ALA A 148 -10.17 -14.55 -16.26
C ALA A 148 -11.42 -14.24 -15.47
N LEU A 149 -11.71 -14.97 -14.40
CA LEU A 149 -12.68 -14.53 -13.39
C LEU A 149 -12.24 -13.18 -12.82
N ALA A 150 -13.10 -12.18 -12.92
CA ALA A 150 -12.73 -10.81 -12.54
C ALA A 150 -13.80 -10.09 -11.74
N PHE A 151 -15.07 -10.48 -11.90
CA PHE A 151 -16.20 -9.79 -11.28
C PHE A 151 -17.10 -10.77 -10.54
N ARG A 152 -17.68 -10.31 -9.43
CA ARG A 152 -18.74 -10.99 -8.69
C ARG A 152 -20.05 -10.22 -8.80
N ILE A 153 -21.16 -10.92 -8.62
CA ILE A 153 -22.49 -10.31 -8.62
C ILE A 153 -22.99 -10.16 -7.21
N GLY A 154 -23.13 -8.90 -6.77
CA GLY A 154 -23.64 -8.57 -5.45
C GLY A 154 -22.78 -9.07 -4.29
N GLU A 155 -23.19 -8.71 -3.08
CA GLU A 155 -22.51 -9.15 -1.84
C GLU A 155 -23.12 -10.43 -1.27
N PHE A 156 -24.39 -10.73 -1.62
CA PHE A 156 -25.16 -11.83 -1.04
C PHE A 156 -25.76 -12.75 -2.12
N SER A 157 -25.02 -13.05 -3.18
CA SER A 157 -25.51 -13.99 -4.18
C SER A 157 -25.57 -15.41 -3.61
N LYS A 158 -26.74 -16.08 -3.77
CA LYS A 158 -26.92 -17.49 -3.40
C LYS A 158 -26.23 -18.43 -4.38
N GLU A 159 -26.02 -17.98 -5.62
CA GLU A 159 -25.38 -18.76 -6.67
C GLU A 159 -24.01 -18.16 -6.98
N PRO A 160 -22.98 -18.97 -7.24
CA PRO A 160 -21.65 -18.50 -7.58
C PRO A 160 -21.60 -18.03 -9.03
N ILE A 161 -22.24 -16.88 -9.32
CA ILE A 161 -22.21 -16.22 -10.63
C ILE A 161 -21.07 -15.22 -10.65
N ALA A 162 -20.27 -15.27 -11.73
CA ALA A 162 -19.09 -14.44 -11.90
C ALA A 162 -19.05 -13.81 -13.31
N GLY A 163 -18.35 -12.69 -13.42
CA GLY A 163 -17.98 -12.08 -14.68
C GLY A 163 -16.53 -12.43 -15.04
N VAL A 164 -16.31 -12.72 -16.31
CA VAL A 164 -15.01 -13.08 -16.87
C VAL A 164 -14.55 -11.95 -17.78
N THR A 165 -13.37 -11.41 -17.55
CA THR A 165 -12.68 -10.50 -18.47
C THR A 165 -12.14 -11.31 -19.65
N PRO A 166 -12.45 -10.98 -20.90
CA PRO A 166 -11.96 -11.71 -22.06
C PRO A 166 -10.43 -11.70 -22.15
N ILE A 167 -9.85 -12.84 -22.53
CA ILE A 167 -8.39 -12.95 -22.65
C ILE A 167 -7.80 -12.03 -23.71
N ALA A 168 -8.55 -11.72 -24.75
CA ALA A 168 -8.12 -10.80 -25.80
C ALA A 168 -7.80 -9.42 -25.23
N ASP A 169 -8.66 -8.91 -24.33
CA ASP A 169 -8.50 -7.61 -23.67
C ASP A 169 -7.31 -7.62 -22.70
N MET A 170 -7.07 -8.74 -22.02
CA MET A 170 -5.90 -8.89 -21.14
C MET A 170 -4.59 -8.92 -21.92
N LEU A 171 -4.57 -9.59 -23.08
CA LEU A 171 -3.37 -9.67 -23.92
C LEU A 171 -2.98 -8.32 -24.53
N GLU A 172 -3.92 -7.38 -24.70
CA GLU A 172 -3.62 -6.02 -25.13
C GLU A 172 -2.68 -5.28 -24.17
N ILE A 173 -2.67 -5.63 -22.87
CA ILE A 173 -1.77 -5.05 -21.88
C ILE A 173 -0.31 -5.15 -22.33
N SER A 174 0.06 -6.23 -23.00
CA SER A 174 1.43 -6.46 -23.46
C SER A 174 1.86 -5.56 -24.63
N ALA A 175 0.91 -4.98 -25.36
CA ALA A 175 1.15 -4.08 -26.47
C ALA A 175 1.19 -2.59 -26.02
N LEU A 176 0.79 -2.31 -24.78
CA LEU A 176 0.76 -0.94 -24.26
C LEU A 176 2.16 -0.41 -23.98
N ASP A 177 2.34 0.89 -24.19
CA ASP A 177 3.58 1.59 -23.88
C ASP A 177 3.96 1.39 -22.40
N ARG A 178 5.25 1.13 -22.15
CA ARG A 178 5.81 0.96 -20.81
C ARG A 178 6.26 2.27 -20.18
N SER A 179 6.06 3.39 -20.86
CA SER A 179 6.32 4.72 -20.30
C SER A 179 5.48 4.92 -19.04
N PRO A 180 6.02 5.55 -17.97
CA PRO A 180 5.21 5.98 -16.84
C PRO A 180 4.02 6.78 -17.35
N ALA A 181 2.81 6.50 -16.83
CA ALA A 181 1.64 7.29 -17.18
C ALA A 181 1.96 8.77 -16.87
N GLU A 182 1.72 9.68 -17.83
CA GLU A 182 1.69 11.11 -17.52
C GLU A 182 0.70 11.30 -16.37
N GLU A 183 1.20 11.82 -15.24
CA GLU A 183 0.42 11.93 -14.03
C GLU A 183 -0.79 12.85 -14.27
N THR A 184 -1.94 12.24 -14.49
CA THR A 184 -3.19 12.92 -14.18
C THR A 184 -3.20 13.20 -12.68
N SER A 185 -3.14 14.47 -12.34
CA SER A 185 -3.13 15.10 -11.02
C SER A 185 -3.42 14.15 -9.86
N ALA A 186 -2.40 13.90 -9.04
CA ALA A 186 -2.54 13.14 -7.81
C ALA A 186 -3.78 13.63 -7.05
N VAL A 187 -4.74 12.75 -6.85
CA VAL A 187 -5.79 12.97 -5.86
C VAL A 187 -5.03 13.12 -4.55
N LYS A 188 -4.94 14.37 -4.06
CA LYS A 188 -4.40 14.64 -2.73
C LYS A 188 -5.20 13.78 -1.78
N PRO A 189 -4.60 12.87 -1.01
CA PRO A 189 -5.30 12.25 0.08
C PRO A 189 -5.74 13.39 0.99
N SER A 190 -7.03 13.68 1.02
CA SER A 190 -7.60 14.69 1.90
C SER A 190 -7.49 14.15 3.31
N LEU A 191 -6.43 14.53 4.01
CA LEU A 191 -6.15 14.20 5.42
C LEU A 191 -7.24 14.70 6.37
N SER A 192 -8.14 15.57 5.90
CA SER A 192 -9.34 15.99 6.65
C SER A 192 -10.32 14.85 6.95
N ALA A 193 -10.23 13.71 6.28
CA ALA A 193 -11.14 12.59 6.51
C ALA A 193 -10.72 11.67 7.69
N VAL A 194 -9.46 11.76 8.16
CA VAL A 194 -8.96 10.89 9.24
C VAL A 194 -9.30 11.44 10.63
N ALA A 195 -9.59 12.73 10.76
CA ALA A 195 -9.74 13.39 12.06
C ALA A 195 -11.18 13.42 12.63
N GLY A 196 -12.15 12.75 12.06
CA GLY A 196 -13.54 13.00 12.49
C GLY A 196 -14.61 11.95 12.21
N GLN A 197 -14.30 10.67 12.02
CA GLN A 197 -15.37 9.68 11.89
C GLN A 197 -15.26 8.58 12.94
N THR A 198 -15.89 8.82 14.10
CA THR A 198 -16.49 7.72 14.85
C THR A 198 -17.60 7.17 13.96
N ALA A 199 -17.39 6.00 13.39
CA ALA A 199 -18.35 5.34 12.54
C ALA A 199 -19.58 4.95 13.37
N THR A 200 -20.69 5.66 13.19
CA THR A 200 -22.02 5.14 13.45
C THR A 200 -22.42 4.27 12.25
N PRO A 201 -22.89 3.03 12.45
CA PRO A 201 -23.36 2.20 11.36
C PRO A 201 -24.70 2.73 10.83
N GLY A 202 -24.73 3.14 9.58
CA GLY A 202 -25.95 3.43 8.85
C GLY A 202 -26.14 4.89 8.47
N GLU A 203 -25.54 5.27 7.33
CA GLU A 203 -26.16 6.21 6.40
C GLU A 203 -25.34 6.24 5.10
N THR A 204 -25.88 5.61 4.08
CA THR A 204 -25.43 5.72 2.69
C THR A 204 -25.75 7.13 2.20
N ASN A 205 -24.74 7.97 2.04
CA ASN A 205 -24.89 9.25 1.34
C ASN A 205 -25.03 9.00 -0.16
N SER A 206 -26.26 8.86 -0.60
CA SER A 206 -26.65 9.01 -2.00
C SER A 206 -26.63 10.50 -2.36
N LEU A 207 -25.88 10.89 -3.38
CA LEU A 207 -25.98 12.20 -4.03
C LEU A 207 -27.41 12.42 -4.54
N PRO A 208 -28.05 13.59 -4.28
CA PRO A 208 -29.37 13.85 -4.77
C PRO A 208 -29.33 14.31 -6.23
N GLY A 209 -30.05 13.59 -7.10
CA GLY A 209 -30.50 14.12 -8.38
C GLY A 209 -30.20 13.31 -9.63
N SER A 210 -31.01 12.31 -9.90
CA SER A 210 -31.75 12.19 -11.17
C SER A 210 -32.72 10.99 -11.04
N ALA A 211 -33.99 11.34 -11.03
CA ALA A 211 -35.06 10.36 -11.08
C ALA A 211 -35.21 9.76 -12.49
N GLN A 212 -35.53 8.47 -12.51
CA GLN A 212 -36.26 7.75 -13.54
C GLN A 212 -35.55 7.52 -14.89
N ASP A 213 -34.91 6.34 -14.97
CA ASP A 213 -35.19 5.35 -16.02
C ASP A 213 -34.66 3.98 -15.54
N SER A 214 -35.57 3.21 -14.98
CA SER A 214 -35.37 1.84 -14.50
C SER A 214 -35.52 0.90 -15.70
N ASP A 215 -34.52 0.08 -15.98
CA ASP A 215 -34.57 -1.34 -16.30
C ASP A 215 -33.25 -1.92 -16.85
N GLY A 216 -32.24 -1.10 -17.16
CA GLY A 216 -30.95 -1.60 -17.66
C GLY A 216 -29.73 -1.14 -16.87
N LYS A 217 -29.86 -0.08 -16.08
CA LYS A 217 -28.71 0.52 -15.35
C LYS A 217 -28.46 -0.10 -13.97
N ASP A 218 -29.47 -0.74 -13.39
CA ASP A 218 -29.32 -1.31 -12.05
C ASP A 218 -28.44 -2.56 -12.03
N PHE A 219 -28.38 -3.33 -13.12
CA PHE A 219 -27.57 -4.55 -13.18
C PHE A 219 -26.07 -4.25 -13.19
N ALA A 220 -25.64 -3.16 -13.82
CA ALA A 220 -24.24 -2.71 -13.81
C ALA A 220 -23.75 -2.35 -12.40
N ASN A 221 -24.66 -1.91 -11.51
CA ASN A 221 -24.33 -1.61 -10.12
C ASN A 221 -24.14 -2.87 -9.25
N TYR A 222 -24.58 -4.03 -9.71
CA TYR A 222 -24.40 -5.30 -9.01
C TYR A 222 -23.12 -6.04 -9.41
N LEU A 223 -22.50 -5.68 -10.52
CA LEU A 223 -21.25 -6.28 -11.00
C LEU A 223 -20.06 -5.53 -10.40
N LYS A 224 -19.42 -6.13 -9.42
CA LYS A 224 -18.25 -5.56 -8.73
C LYS A 224 -17.00 -6.38 -9.06
N PRO A 225 -15.81 -5.76 -9.21
CA PRO A 225 -14.57 -6.52 -9.25
C PRO A 225 -14.49 -7.47 -8.04
N ILE A 226 -13.98 -8.68 -8.26
CA ILE A 226 -13.66 -9.59 -7.16
C ILE A 226 -12.56 -8.93 -6.35
N GLU A 227 -12.80 -8.69 -5.06
CA GLU A 227 -11.82 -8.00 -4.23
C GLU A 227 -10.51 -8.78 -4.19
N THR A 228 -9.41 -8.02 -4.20
CA THR A 228 -8.08 -8.54 -3.95
C THR A 228 -7.81 -8.42 -2.45
N PRO A 229 -7.60 -9.54 -1.73
CA PRO A 229 -7.25 -9.46 -0.32
C PRO A 229 -5.90 -8.74 -0.17
N LEU A 230 -5.88 -7.66 0.62
CA LEU A 230 -4.65 -7.03 1.07
C LEU A 230 -4.33 -7.57 2.46
N VAL A 231 -3.35 -8.46 2.50
CA VAL A 231 -2.95 -9.16 3.72
C VAL A 231 -1.93 -8.33 4.48
N PHE A 232 -2.16 -8.15 5.79
CA PHE A 232 -1.27 -7.43 6.70
C PHE A 232 -0.71 -8.41 7.73
N ASN A 233 0.59 -8.69 7.66
CA ASN A 233 1.28 -9.54 8.61
C ASN A 233 2.17 -8.70 9.52
N GLY A 234 2.11 -8.94 10.84
CA GLY A 234 2.84 -8.14 11.82
C GLY A 234 2.17 -6.80 12.17
N PHE A 235 0.89 -6.62 11.80
CA PHE A 235 0.13 -5.41 12.10
C PHE A 235 -0.93 -5.64 13.17
N SER A 236 -1.16 -4.62 13.98
CA SER A 236 -2.27 -4.58 14.93
C SER A 236 -3.60 -4.33 14.21
N GLU A 237 -4.68 -4.91 14.74
CA GLU A 237 -6.04 -4.68 14.24
C GLU A 237 -6.37 -3.19 14.16
N GLN A 238 -5.93 -2.41 15.16
CA GLN A 238 -6.15 -0.96 15.19
C GLN A 238 -5.45 -0.26 14.02
N ALA A 239 -4.22 -0.63 13.67
CA ALA A 239 -3.51 -0.07 12.53
C ALA A 239 -4.25 -0.37 11.21
N ILE A 240 -4.70 -1.62 11.03
CA ILE A 240 -5.43 -2.03 9.84
C ILE A 240 -6.74 -1.24 9.70
N HIS A 241 -7.54 -1.16 10.76
CA HIS A 241 -8.83 -0.43 10.74
C HIS A 241 -8.65 1.06 10.44
N LEU A 242 -7.63 1.68 11.00
CA LEU A 242 -7.39 3.12 10.85
C LEU A 242 -7.06 3.50 9.41
N PHE A 243 -6.34 2.64 8.69
CA PHE A 243 -5.93 2.87 7.31
C PHE A 243 -6.80 2.15 6.27
N ALA A 244 -7.76 1.33 6.70
CA ALA A 244 -8.62 0.54 5.81
C ALA A 244 -9.33 1.38 4.74
N GLY A 245 -9.84 2.56 5.10
CA GLY A 245 -10.53 3.44 4.17
C GLY A 245 -9.68 3.93 3.00
N GLN A 246 -8.38 4.05 3.18
CA GLN A 246 -7.45 4.49 2.14
C GLN A 246 -7.24 3.38 1.09
N PHE A 247 -7.21 2.12 1.52
CA PHE A 247 -7.10 0.96 0.64
C PHE A 247 -8.45 0.59 0.00
N ALA A 248 -9.55 0.70 0.75
CA ALA A 248 -10.89 0.41 0.24
C ALA A 248 -11.29 1.31 -0.93
N SER A 249 -10.85 2.57 -0.95
CA SER A 249 -11.07 3.48 -2.07
C SER A 249 -10.41 3.02 -3.37
N ALA A 250 -9.39 2.16 -3.27
CA ALA A 250 -8.71 1.54 -4.41
C ALA A 250 -9.30 0.14 -4.77
N GLY A 251 -10.40 -0.28 -4.12
CA GLY A 251 -11.02 -1.60 -4.35
C GLY A 251 -10.29 -2.76 -3.66
N ILE A 252 -9.42 -2.46 -2.70
CA ILE A 252 -8.62 -3.44 -1.96
C ILE A 252 -9.22 -3.61 -0.56
N VAL A 253 -9.46 -4.86 -0.16
CA VAL A 253 -10.00 -5.18 1.17
C VAL A 253 -8.87 -5.60 2.10
N PRO A 254 -8.56 -4.80 3.14
CA PRO A 254 -7.58 -5.17 4.15
C PRO A 254 -8.06 -6.38 4.94
N VAL A 255 -7.19 -7.37 5.10
CA VAL A 255 -7.42 -8.56 5.95
C VAL A 255 -6.21 -8.77 6.85
N MET A 256 -6.46 -9.19 8.09
CA MET A 256 -5.38 -9.56 8.99
C MET A 256 -4.77 -10.88 8.52
N GLY A 257 -3.47 -10.91 8.26
CA GLY A 257 -2.73 -12.13 7.91
C GLY A 257 -2.44 -12.99 9.13
N ALA A 258 -2.35 -14.28 8.92
CA ALA A 258 -1.93 -15.24 9.95
C ALA A 258 -0.48 -15.73 9.72
N GLY A 259 0.19 -15.25 8.68
CA GLY A 259 1.52 -15.67 8.27
C GLY A 259 2.53 -14.53 8.18
N SER A 260 3.68 -14.83 7.65
CA SER A 260 4.72 -13.89 7.26
C SER A 260 5.13 -14.18 5.82
N VAL A 261 5.70 -13.20 5.12
CA VAL A 261 6.41 -13.47 3.88
C VAL A 261 7.60 -14.35 4.21
N SER A 262 7.72 -15.50 3.58
CA SER A 262 8.88 -16.37 3.71
C SER A 262 9.61 -16.44 2.37
N ASP A 263 10.93 -16.62 2.44
CA ASP A 263 11.74 -16.95 1.26
C ASP A 263 11.71 -18.44 0.95
N ASP A 264 10.76 -19.19 1.53
CA ASP A 264 10.61 -20.62 1.30
C ASP A 264 10.34 -20.89 -0.17
N LYS A 265 11.15 -21.78 -0.74
CA LYS A 265 11.03 -22.12 -2.15
C LYS A 265 9.90 -23.09 -2.38
N GLN A 266 8.94 -22.70 -3.19
CA GLN A 266 7.93 -23.60 -3.73
C GLN A 266 8.49 -24.32 -4.95
N PRO A 267 8.64 -25.65 -4.94
CA PRO A 267 9.18 -26.39 -6.08
C PRO A 267 8.27 -26.34 -7.31
N GLU A 268 6.97 -26.15 -7.12
CA GLU A 268 6.00 -26.07 -8.20
C GLU A 268 6.16 -24.77 -9.00
N PRO A 269 6.23 -24.82 -10.33
CA PRO A 269 6.23 -23.62 -11.17
C PRO A 269 4.88 -22.91 -11.09
N LEU A 270 4.87 -21.60 -11.37
CA LEU A 270 3.61 -20.90 -11.59
C LEU A 270 2.94 -21.41 -12.86
N GLU A 271 1.66 -21.74 -12.74
CA GLU A 271 0.81 -22.17 -13.85
C GLU A 271 -0.51 -21.38 -13.83
N ALA A 272 -1.30 -21.50 -14.89
CA ALA A 272 -2.59 -20.88 -14.95
C ALA A 272 -3.51 -21.39 -13.82
N GLY A 273 -4.00 -20.50 -12.98
CA GLY A 273 -4.75 -20.79 -11.75
C GLY A 273 -3.94 -20.72 -10.46
N SER A 274 -2.60 -20.69 -10.51
CA SER A 274 -1.74 -20.51 -9.33
C SER A 274 -2.02 -19.18 -8.63
N ALA A 275 -1.82 -19.13 -7.32
CA ALA A 275 -1.85 -17.88 -6.57
C ALA A 275 -0.53 -17.10 -6.78
N VAL A 276 -0.64 -15.78 -6.93
CA VAL A 276 0.48 -14.86 -7.08
C VAL A 276 0.22 -13.59 -6.28
N SER A 277 1.25 -13.07 -5.59
CA SER A 277 1.16 -11.89 -4.75
C SER A 277 1.97 -10.73 -5.30
N ALA A 278 1.39 -9.52 -5.24
CA ALA A 278 2.10 -8.26 -5.37
C ALA A 278 2.46 -7.76 -3.97
N VAL A 279 3.74 -7.57 -3.69
CA VAL A 279 4.25 -7.20 -2.36
C VAL A 279 4.43 -5.69 -2.29
N LEU A 280 3.85 -5.05 -1.27
CA LEU A 280 3.95 -3.62 -1.02
C LEU A 280 4.98 -3.31 0.06
N VAL A 281 5.03 -4.14 1.07
CA VAL A 281 5.99 -4.08 2.19
C VAL A 281 6.45 -5.48 2.49
N ARG A 282 7.74 -5.68 2.78
CA ARG A 282 8.30 -6.96 3.21
C ARG A 282 9.37 -6.79 4.29
N GLY A 283 9.50 -7.75 5.20
CA GLY A 283 10.49 -7.77 6.28
C GLY A 283 9.88 -8.08 7.63
N ASP A 284 10.14 -7.23 8.65
CA ASP A 284 9.53 -7.39 9.98
C ASP A 284 8.02 -7.12 10.01
N MET A 285 7.50 -6.54 8.93
CA MET A 285 6.07 -6.33 8.64
C MET A 285 5.86 -6.53 7.14
N ASP A 286 4.74 -7.16 6.77
CA ASP A 286 4.43 -7.45 5.38
C ASP A 286 3.05 -6.91 4.99
N ILE A 287 2.97 -6.35 3.78
CA ILE A 287 1.70 -5.97 3.14
C ILE A 287 1.73 -6.51 1.72
N GLU A 288 0.73 -7.32 1.37
CA GLU A 288 0.69 -8.01 0.09
C GLU A 288 -0.72 -8.17 -0.45
N ALA A 289 -0.86 -8.14 -1.77
CA ALA A 289 -2.12 -8.30 -2.48
C ALA A 289 -2.06 -9.55 -3.37
N THR A 290 -2.98 -10.49 -3.17
CA THR A 290 -2.95 -11.79 -3.85
C THR A 290 -4.11 -11.97 -4.80
N CYS A 291 -3.82 -12.46 -6.01
CA CYS A 291 -4.78 -12.91 -7.01
C CYS A 291 -4.33 -14.22 -7.69
N SER A 292 -5.02 -14.64 -8.75
CA SER A 292 -4.70 -15.84 -9.49
C SER A 292 -4.06 -15.51 -10.84
N VAL A 293 -3.16 -16.38 -11.31
CA VAL A 293 -2.54 -16.32 -12.63
C VAL A 293 -3.53 -16.76 -13.69
N THR A 294 -3.73 -15.94 -14.73
CA THR A 294 -4.61 -16.25 -15.85
C THR A 294 -3.88 -16.93 -17.00
N TYR A 295 -2.74 -16.37 -17.34
CA TYR A 295 -1.89 -16.82 -18.45
C TYR A 295 -0.43 -16.71 -18.04
N VAL A 296 0.38 -17.66 -18.46
CA VAL A 296 1.83 -17.65 -18.22
C VAL A 296 2.56 -18.19 -19.46
N ASP A 297 3.62 -17.51 -19.84
CA ASP A 297 4.61 -17.99 -20.83
C ASP A 297 6.03 -17.92 -20.23
N ALA A 298 7.05 -18.20 -21.03
CA ALA A 298 8.43 -18.25 -20.55
C ALA A 298 8.99 -16.91 -20.04
N GLN A 299 8.37 -15.78 -20.38
CA GLN A 299 8.88 -14.45 -20.07
C GLN A 299 7.97 -13.65 -19.13
N ARG A 300 6.66 -13.94 -19.15
CA ARG A 300 5.65 -13.09 -18.47
C ARG A 300 4.44 -13.91 -18.03
N LEU A 301 3.65 -13.26 -17.17
CA LEU A 301 2.32 -13.74 -16.81
C LEU A 301 1.28 -12.59 -16.85
N LEU A 302 0.01 -12.96 -17.00
CA LEU A 302 -1.15 -12.10 -16.79
C LEU A 302 -1.93 -12.63 -15.59
N ALA A 303 -2.42 -11.73 -14.74
CA ALA A 303 -3.13 -12.11 -13.53
C ALA A 303 -4.26 -11.13 -13.19
N CYS A 304 -5.05 -11.43 -12.15
CA CYS A 304 -6.14 -10.68 -11.55
C CYS A 304 -7.38 -10.49 -12.43
N GLY A 305 -7.27 -10.28 -13.75
CA GLY A 305 -8.42 -10.03 -14.65
C GLY A 305 -9.10 -8.67 -14.49
N HIS A 306 -8.65 -7.86 -13.54
CA HIS A 306 -9.04 -6.48 -13.26
C HIS A 306 -7.83 -5.72 -12.72
N PRO A 307 -7.84 -4.38 -12.63
CA PRO A 307 -6.72 -3.64 -12.05
C PRO A 307 -6.56 -3.95 -10.56
N LEU A 308 -5.32 -3.91 -10.09
CA LEU A 308 -5.02 -3.88 -8.66
C LEU A 308 -5.28 -2.47 -8.10
N LEU A 309 -4.70 -1.47 -8.75
CA LEU A 309 -4.75 -0.05 -8.36
C LEU A 309 -4.95 0.89 -9.56
N GLN A 310 -4.91 0.35 -10.76
CA GLN A 310 -5.05 1.07 -12.05
C GLN A 310 -4.00 2.18 -12.24
N PHE A 311 -2.76 1.91 -11.86
CA PHE A 311 -1.69 2.91 -11.95
C PHE A 311 -0.97 2.95 -13.30
N GLY A 312 -1.28 2.07 -14.21
CA GLY A 312 -0.63 1.98 -15.51
C GLY A 312 0.70 1.23 -15.45
N SER A 313 1.82 1.87 -15.75
CA SER A 313 3.14 1.28 -15.54
C SER A 313 3.47 1.26 -14.04
N VAL A 314 3.93 0.10 -13.55
CA VAL A 314 4.26 -0.13 -12.14
C VAL A 314 5.58 -0.90 -12.03
N ASP A 315 6.13 -0.97 -10.83
CA ASP A 315 7.31 -1.77 -10.48
C ASP A 315 7.08 -2.43 -9.12
N LEU A 316 6.22 -3.49 -9.10
CA LEU A 316 5.82 -4.16 -7.88
C LEU A 316 6.44 -5.55 -7.80
N PRO A 317 7.04 -5.95 -6.66
CA PRO A 317 7.54 -7.30 -6.46
C PRO A 317 6.46 -8.33 -6.76
N MET A 318 6.81 -9.36 -7.50
CA MET A 318 5.95 -10.48 -7.85
C MET A 318 6.46 -11.73 -7.19
N ASN A 319 5.68 -12.26 -6.26
CA ASN A 319 6.02 -13.43 -5.46
C ASN A 319 5.04 -14.57 -5.72
N LYS A 320 5.48 -15.82 -5.55
CA LYS A 320 4.57 -16.96 -5.43
C LYS A 320 3.77 -16.87 -4.13
N ALA A 321 2.66 -17.59 -4.06
CA ALA A 321 1.82 -17.61 -2.89
C ALA A 321 1.23 -19.00 -2.64
N GLU A 322 1.07 -19.36 -1.37
CA GLU A 322 0.41 -20.55 -0.89
C GLU A 322 -0.90 -20.18 -0.21
N VAL A 323 -1.98 -20.81 -0.61
CA VAL A 323 -3.28 -20.62 0.03
C VAL A 323 -3.39 -21.55 1.23
N LEU A 324 -3.35 -21.03 2.43
CA LEU A 324 -3.48 -21.83 3.66
C LEU A 324 -4.89 -22.36 3.84
N ALA A 325 -5.88 -21.53 3.52
CA ALA A 325 -7.29 -21.88 3.58
C ALA A 325 -8.14 -20.89 2.77
N THR A 326 -9.30 -21.35 2.32
CA THR A 326 -10.35 -20.49 1.79
C THR A 326 -11.46 -20.34 2.82
N LEU A 327 -11.65 -19.14 3.37
CA LEU A 327 -12.69 -18.86 4.35
C LEU A 327 -14.02 -18.60 3.66
N ALA A 328 -15.01 -19.44 3.96
CA ALA A 328 -16.38 -19.23 3.55
C ALA A 328 -17.07 -18.29 4.56
N SER A 329 -17.57 -17.16 4.10
CA SER A 329 -18.29 -16.19 4.93
C SER A 329 -19.44 -15.57 4.15
N PRO A 330 -20.63 -15.39 4.75
CA PRO A 330 -21.74 -14.73 4.08
C PRO A 330 -21.50 -13.24 3.84
N LEU A 331 -20.57 -12.62 4.57
CA LEU A 331 -20.25 -11.20 4.43
C LEU A 331 -19.07 -10.96 3.48
N ASN A 332 -17.98 -11.70 3.67
CA ASN A 332 -16.79 -11.57 2.87
C ASN A 332 -16.00 -12.88 2.91
N SER A 333 -16.05 -13.63 1.81
CA SER A 333 -15.26 -14.86 1.62
C SER A 333 -13.92 -14.51 1.00
N PHE A 334 -12.82 -15.00 1.56
CA PHE A 334 -11.48 -14.71 1.05
C PHE A 334 -10.50 -15.86 1.27
N LYS A 335 -9.40 -15.85 0.53
CA LYS A 335 -8.27 -16.78 0.72
C LYS A 335 -7.33 -16.21 1.78
N ILE A 336 -6.94 -17.06 2.73
CA ILE A 336 -5.83 -16.81 3.67
C ILE A 336 -4.57 -17.31 2.99
N VAL A 337 -3.58 -16.44 2.84
CA VAL A 337 -2.43 -16.70 1.95
C VAL A 337 -1.13 -16.40 2.67
N ASN A 338 -0.11 -17.26 2.44
CA ASN A 338 1.29 -16.95 2.70
C ASN A 338 1.97 -16.61 1.37
N THR A 339 2.69 -15.50 1.35
CA THR A 339 3.56 -15.16 0.22
C THR A 339 4.94 -15.81 0.40
N THR A 340 5.47 -16.36 -0.67
CA THR A 340 6.75 -17.10 -0.67
C THR A 340 7.76 -16.42 -1.60
N GLU A 341 8.69 -17.16 -2.20
CA GLU A 341 9.82 -16.58 -2.92
C GLU A 341 9.43 -15.60 -4.04
N PRO A 342 10.25 -14.54 -4.25
CA PRO A 342 10.10 -13.63 -5.38
C PRO A 342 10.44 -14.34 -6.70
N VAL A 343 9.66 -14.07 -7.74
CA VAL A 343 9.83 -14.65 -9.08
C VAL A 343 9.96 -13.61 -10.19
N GLY A 344 9.75 -12.34 -9.88
CA GLY A 344 9.82 -11.27 -10.87
C GLY A 344 9.16 -9.98 -10.41
N THR A 345 8.65 -9.22 -11.37
CA THR A 345 8.09 -7.89 -11.15
C THR A 345 6.82 -7.71 -11.96
N PHE A 346 5.73 -7.22 -11.34
CA PHE A 346 4.61 -6.67 -12.08
C PHE A 346 5.00 -5.32 -12.65
N VAL A 347 4.83 -5.18 -13.98
CA VAL A 347 5.26 -3.99 -14.73
C VAL A 347 4.10 -3.18 -15.31
N GLN A 348 2.89 -3.77 -15.35
CA GLN A 348 1.68 -3.11 -15.81
C GLN A 348 0.51 -3.44 -14.88
N ASP A 349 -0.26 -2.42 -14.52
CA ASP A 349 -1.51 -2.52 -13.78
C ASP A 349 -2.59 -1.76 -14.56
N ARG A 350 -3.38 -2.48 -15.35
CA ARG A 350 -4.32 -1.93 -16.32
C ARG A 350 -5.74 -2.37 -16.02
N HIS A 351 -6.70 -1.75 -16.72
CA HIS A 351 -8.12 -1.99 -16.51
C HIS A 351 -8.55 -3.46 -16.61
N THR A 352 -7.89 -4.25 -17.46
CA THR A 352 -8.22 -5.65 -17.73
C THR A 352 -7.33 -6.65 -17.01
N GLY A 353 -6.40 -6.19 -16.17
CA GLY A 353 -5.53 -7.07 -15.39
C GLY A 353 -4.15 -6.50 -15.14
N ILE A 354 -3.30 -7.31 -14.53
CA ILE A 354 -1.90 -6.98 -14.28
C ILE A 354 -0.98 -7.89 -15.08
N MET A 355 0.19 -7.37 -15.47
CA MET A 355 1.22 -8.13 -16.18
C MET A 355 2.51 -8.13 -15.38
N GLY A 356 3.02 -9.33 -15.12
CA GLY A 356 4.34 -9.58 -14.52
C GLY A 356 5.35 -10.08 -15.54
N VAL A 357 6.62 -9.77 -15.31
CA VAL A 357 7.77 -10.30 -16.05
C VAL A 357 8.68 -11.06 -15.08
N PHE A 358 9.19 -12.20 -15.52
CA PHE A 358 10.12 -13.02 -14.73
C PHE A 358 11.52 -12.41 -14.74
N ASP A 359 12.38 -12.86 -13.82
CA ASP A 359 13.81 -12.53 -13.73
C ASP A 359 14.14 -11.01 -13.61
N ARG A 360 13.14 -10.19 -13.32
CA ARG A 360 13.31 -8.77 -12.98
C ARG A 360 13.09 -8.58 -11.48
N GLN A 361 13.99 -7.85 -10.84
CA GLN A 361 13.81 -7.44 -9.44
C GLN A 361 13.40 -5.96 -9.39
N PRO A 362 12.31 -5.64 -8.68
CA PRO A 362 11.89 -4.26 -8.48
C PRO A 362 12.80 -3.56 -7.48
N GLU A 363 12.91 -2.24 -7.60
CA GLU A 363 13.61 -1.44 -6.60
C GLU A 363 12.69 -1.19 -5.40
N MET A 364 13.12 -1.71 -4.24
CA MET A 364 12.46 -1.47 -2.96
C MET A 364 13.24 -0.43 -2.15
N ILE A 365 12.53 0.33 -1.33
CA ILE A 365 13.10 1.33 -0.43
C ILE A 365 13.39 0.66 0.92
N PRO A 366 14.66 0.48 1.32
CA PRO A 366 14.99 -0.06 2.63
C PRO A 366 14.65 0.95 3.73
N VAL A 367 13.99 0.48 4.78
CA VAL A 367 13.58 1.27 5.95
C VAL A 367 14.15 0.64 7.20
N THR A 368 14.88 1.44 7.97
CA THR A 368 15.32 1.08 9.33
C THR A 368 14.63 2.01 10.31
N LEU A 369 13.88 1.44 11.24
CA LEU A 369 13.17 2.16 12.27
C LEU A 369 13.59 1.65 13.64
N SER A 370 14.17 2.52 14.48
CA SER A 370 14.58 2.22 15.84
C SER A 370 13.72 2.99 16.84
N ILE A 371 13.25 2.31 17.89
CA ILE A 371 12.45 2.91 18.95
C ILE A 371 13.14 2.64 20.29
N HIS A 372 13.65 3.71 20.89
CA HIS A 372 14.29 3.70 22.19
C HIS A 372 13.25 3.92 23.28
N SER A 373 13.09 2.93 24.13
CA SER A 373 12.20 2.98 25.29
C SER A 373 13.00 2.70 26.58
N SER A 374 12.38 2.88 27.73
CA SER A 374 12.98 2.51 29.01
C SER A 374 13.21 1.01 29.19
N THR A 375 12.55 0.17 28.41
CA THR A 375 12.69 -1.29 28.42
C THR A 375 13.73 -1.80 27.42
N GLY A 376 14.28 -0.91 26.59
CA GLY A 376 15.30 -1.24 25.59
C GLY A 376 15.03 -0.61 24.22
N VAL A 377 15.78 -1.06 23.24
CA VAL A 377 15.64 -0.63 21.85
C VAL A 377 14.93 -1.73 21.07
N LYS A 378 13.83 -1.39 20.39
CA LYS A 378 13.21 -2.24 19.37
C LYS A 378 13.57 -1.68 18.01
N GLN A 379 14.08 -2.54 17.14
CA GLN A 379 14.50 -2.17 15.80
C GLN A 379 13.69 -2.97 14.78
N PHE A 380 13.24 -2.29 13.73
CA PHE A 380 12.49 -2.87 12.63
C PHE A 380 13.23 -2.63 11.32
N HIS A 381 13.34 -3.69 10.53
CA HIS A 381 13.93 -3.65 9.19
C HIS A 381 12.90 -4.16 8.20
N TYR A 382 12.54 -3.35 7.26
CA TYR A 382 11.61 -3.71 6.20
C TYR A 382 11.90 -2.90 4.94
N GLU A 383 11.36 -3.35 3.85
CA GLU A 383 11.44 -2.67 2.56
C GLU A 383 10.04 -2.28 2.11
N VAL A 384 9.93 -1.11 1.51
CA VAL A 384 8.66 -0.57 0.98
C VAL A 384 8.81 -0.37 -0.52
N LEU A 385 7.75 -0.68 -1.28
CA LEU A 385 7.72 -0.42 -2.73
C LEU A 385 8.05 1.06 -3.03
N ASN A 386 8.68 1.31 -4.19
CA ASN A 386 8.92 2.66 -4.69
C ASN A 386 7.80 3.07 -5.66
N ASN A 387 6.74 3.67 -5.14
CA ASN A 387 5.60 4.12 -5.94
C ASN A 387 5.04 5.45 -5.38
N PRO A 388 4.86 6.50 -6.20
CA PRO A 388 4.46 7.83 -5.72
C PRO A 388 3.16 7.87 -4.92
N LYS A 389 2.22 6.96 -5.20
CA LYS A 389 0.90 6.92 -4.56
C LYS A 389 0.86 6.01 -3.33
N LEU A 390 1.58 4.89 -3.38
CA LEU A 390 1.51 3.85 -2.36
C LEU A 390 2.58 3.99 -1.28
N THR A 391 3.79 4.42 -1.63
CA THR A 391 4.89 4.55 -0.66
C THR A 391 4.53 5.43 0.53
N PRO A 392 3.91 6.63 0.35
CA PRO A 392 3.52 7.46 1.49
C PRO A 392 2.57 6.74 2.45
N VAL A 393 1.57 6.03 1.93
CA VAL A 393 0.59 5.30 2.75
C VAL A 393 1.21 4.08 3.42
N ALA A 394 2.03 3.32 2.70
CA ALA A 394 2.73 2.16 3.25
C ALA A 394 3.67 2.56 4.41
N LEU A 395 4.41 3.67 4.26
CA LEU A 395 5.24 4.23 5.34
C LEU A 395 4.40 4.73 6.51
N MET A 396 3.28 5.38 6.27
CA MET A 396 2.40 5.85 7.34
C MET A 396 1.89 4.67 8.18
N VAL A 397 1.39 3.61 7.56
CA VAL A 397 0.82 2.47 8.29
C VAL A 397 1.90 1.67 9.02
N THR A 398 3.08 1.48 8.41
CA THR A 398 4.19 0.75 9.05
C THR A 398 4.77 1.50 10.24
N VAL A 399 5.01 2.81 10.11
CA VAL A 399 5.51 3.64 11.22
C VAL A 399 4.48 3.76 12.33
N PHE A 400 3.21 3.99 12.00
CA PHE A 400 2.15 4.01 13.01
C PHE A 400 2.09 2.68 13.77
N ASN A 401 2.08 1.55 13.05
CA ASN A 401 2.02 0.21 13.65
C ASN A 401 3.22 -0.05 14.57
N ALA A 402 4.43 0.28 14.14
CA ALA A 402 5.64 0.10 14.96
C ALA A 402 5.59 0.94 16.24
N LEU A 403 5.25 2.23 16.14
CA LEU A 403 5.14 3.13 17.30
C LEU A 403 4.03 2.70 18.25
N HIS A 404 2.87 2.31 17.71
CA HIS A 404 1.74 1.84 18.49
C HIS A 404 2.04 0.51 19.19
N GLY A 405 2.65 -0.44 18.48
CA GLY A 405 2.97 -1.78 19.02
C GLY A 405 4.08 -1.79 20.08
N VAL A 406 4.91 -0.75 20.14
CA VAL A 406 5.94 -0.58 21.18
C VAL A 406 5.42 0.23 22.38
N ASN A 407 4.26 0.88 22.22
CA ASN A 407 3.67 1.72 23.26
C ASN A 407 3.03 0.87 24.37
N GLU A 408 3.76 0.66 25.44
CA GLU A 408 3.28 -0.02 26.67
C GLU A 408 2.68 0.95 27.71
N PHE A 409 2.66 2.27 27.45
CA PHE A 409 2.42 3.31 28.46
C PHE A 409 1.13 4.12 28.26
N GLY A 410 0.31 3.77 27.27
CA GLY A 410 -0.95 4.46 27.01
C GLY A 410 -0.79 5.72 26.17
N GLU A 411 -1.71 6.68 26.33
CA GLU A 411 -1.88 7.80 25.39
C GLU A 411 -1.01 9.02 25.69
N GLU A 412 -0.51 9.18 26.91
CA GLU A 412 0.22 10.37 27.37
C GLU A 412 1.74 10.26 27.13
N ILE A 413 2.12 9.88 25.91
CA ILE A 413 3.52 9.72 25.52
C ILE A 413 3.93 10.72 24.45
N THR A 414 5.22 11.02 24.41
CA THR A 414 5.84 11.86 23.37
C THR A 414 6.91 11.06 22.65
N TYR A 415 6.97 11.17 21.34
CA TYR A 415 8.05 10.65 20.51
C TYR A 415 8.96 11.79 20.06
N ARG A 416 10.28 11.63 20.21
CA ARG A 416 11.29 12.48 19.56
C ARG A 416 11.83 11.75 18.35
N LEU A 417 11.72 12.36 17.20
CA LEU A 417 12.21 11.82 15.94
C LEU A 417 13.55 12.47 15.58
N ALA A 418 14.54 11.64 15.31
CA ALA A 418 15.68 11.96 14.49
C ALA A 418 15.68 11.02 13.27
N GLY A 419 15.72 11.53 12.07
CA GLY A 419 15.62 10.67 10.89
C GLY A 419 16.18 11.31 9.64
N SER A 420 16.36 10.48 8.60
CA SER A 420 16.75 10.94 7.28
C SER A 420 16.12 10.11 6.17
N ILE A 421 15.88 10.76 5.04
CA ILE A 421 15.49 10.14 3.77
C ILE A 421 16.62 10.38 2.79
N GLY A 422 17.26 9.30 2.35
CA GLY A 422 18.29 9.35 1.32
C GLY A 422 17.67 9.40 -0.07
N VAL A 423 18.04 10.38 -0.88
CA VAL A 423 17.65 10.51 -2.29
C VAL A 423 18.91 10.51 -3.14
N LYS A 424 19.03 9.57 -4.07
CA LYS A 424 20.26 9.44 -4.87
C LYS A 424 20.53 10.71 -5.69
N GLY A 425 21.77 11.22 -5.60
CA GLY A 425 22.18 12.43 -6.31
C GLY A 425 21.80 13.75 -5.64
N PHE A 426 21.15 13.71 -4.45
CA PHE A 426 20.74 14.88 -3.68
C PHE A 426 21.19 14.79 -2.22
N PRO A 427 21.22 15.92 -1.48
CA PRO A 427 21.42 15.91 -0.03
C PRO A 427 20.32 15.10 0.66
N GLU A 428 20.66 14.45 1.79
CA GLU A 428 19.64 13.78 2.61
C GLU A 428 18.60 14.77 3.13
N VAL A 429 17.34 14.34 3.13
CA VAL A 429 16.27 15.07 3.82
C VAL A 429 16.32 14.70 5.30
N THR A 430 16.66 15.67 6.13
CA THR A 430 16.77 15.46 7.59
C THR A 430 15.48 15.80 8.30
N MET A 431 15.17 15.04 9.36
CA MET A 431 13.96 15.22 10.18
C MET A 431 14.33 15.29 11.65
N ARG A 432 13.88 16.34 12.34
CA ARG A 432 14.08 16.50 13.81
C ARG A 432 12.84 17.15 14.39
N ASN A 433 11.90 16.34 14.84
CA ASN A 433 10.63 16.80 15.40
C ASN A 433 10.24 16.02 16.65
N MET A 434 9.33 16.56 17.42
CA MET A 434 8.68 15.89 18.53
C MET A 434 7.19 15.71 18.22
N PHE A 435 6.60 14.63 18.71
CA PHE A 435 5.18 14.36 18.55
C PHE A 435 4.58 14.03 19.92
N ALA A 436 3.66 14.85 20.37
CA ALA A 436 2.92 14.69 21.61
C ALA A 436 1.43 14.64 21.33
N PRO A 437 0.59 14.00 22.17
CA PRO A 437 -0.85 13.97 21.96
C PRO A 437 -1.40 15.39 21.80
N ALA A 438 -2.13 15.64 20.73
CA ALA A 438 -2.69 16.96 20.43
C ALA A 438 -3.93 17.25 21.28
N GLU A 439 -4.33 18.52 21.35
CA GLU A 439 -5.54 18.95 22.08
C GLU A 439 -6.82 18.35 21.49
N ASN A 440 -6.84 18.07 20.18
CA ASN A 440 -7.95 17.43 19.47
C ASN A 440 -8.03 15.91 19.67
N GLY A 441 -7.18 15.32 20.53
CA GLY A 441 -7.16 13.90 20.81
C GLY A 441 -6.38 13.04 19.81
N GLN A 442 -5.68 13.63 18.83
CA GLN A 442 -4.89 12.87 17.86
C GLN A 442 -3.65 12.25 18.53
N PRO A 443 -3.45 10.91 18.43
CA PRO A 443 -2.30 10.23 19.03
C PRO A 443 -0.96 10.71 18.45
N ALA A 444 0.08 10.75 19.25
CA ALA A 444 1.44 11.15 18.83
C ALA A 444 2.00 10.25 17.71
N ALA A 445 1.75 8.94 17.78
CA ALA A 445 2.14 7.99 16.73
C ALA A 445 1.51 8.32 15.36
N MET A 446 0.24 8.76 15.35
CA MET A 446 -0.45 9.17 14.13
C MET A 446 0.15 10.44 13.53
N GLN A 447 0.46 11.44 14.37
CA GLN A 447 1.11 12.67 13.90
C GLN A 447 2.48 12.38 13.28
N ALA A 448 3.27 11.48 13.89
CA ALA A 448 4.56 11.05 13.35
C ALA A 448 4.42 10.36 11.98
N ALA A 449 3.45 9.46 11.86
CA ALA A 449 3.15 8.76 10.61
C ALA A 449 2.72 9.73 9.50
N ILE A 450 1.79 10.64 9.79
CA ILE A 450 1.31 11.67 8.85
C ILE A 450 2.47 12.55 8.39
N SER A 451 3.29 13.05 9.32
CA SER A 451 4.44 13.91 9.02
C SER A 451 5.42 13.24 8.04
N LEU A 452 5.63 11.92 8.16
CA LEU A 452 6.46 11.18 7.22
C LEU A 452 5.78 11.04 5.85
N GLY A 453 4.49 10.66 5.84
CA GLY A 453 3.72 10.52 4.60
C GLY A 453 3.67 11.82 3.79
N GLU A 454 3.50 12.96 4.45
CA GLU A 454 3.51 14.28 3.81
C GLU A 454 4.86 14.62 3.16
N ARG A 455 5.98 14.31 3.82
CA ARG A 455 7.32 14.50 3.26
C ARG A 455 7.53 13.66 2.00
N PHE A 456 7.13 12.41 2.04
CA PHE A 456 7.19 11.55 0.86
C PHE A 456 6.25 12.05 -0.25
N GLY A 457 5.04 12.46 0.09
CA GLY A 457 4.11 13.08 -0.87
C GLY A 457 4.74 14.27 -1.59
N ARG A 458 5.44 15.14 -0.85
CA ARG A 458 6.15 16.30 -1.43
C ARG A 458 7.36 15.90 -2.27
N ILE A 459 8.13 14.89 -1.87
CA ILE A 459 9.28 14.39 -2.65
C ILE A 459 8.79 13.82 -3.99
N TYR A 460 7.68 13.09 -4.01
CA TYR A 460 7.12 12.52 -5.23
C TYR A 460 6.32 13.52 -6.08
N ASP A 461 5.83 14.63 -5.51
CA ASP A 461 5.06 15.65 -6.23
C ASP A 461 5.95 16.60 -7.06
N ASN A 462 6.93 16.03 -7.76
CA ASN A 462 7.75 16.78 -8.71
C ASN A 462 7.49 16.28 -10.15
N PRO A 463 7.26 17.17 -11.12
CA PRO A 463 6.88 16.75 -12.48
C PRO A 463 8.10 16.45 -13.38
N TYR A 464 9.31 16.61 -12.89
CA TYR A 464 10.51 16.58 -13.76
C TYR A 464 11.24 15.24 -13.70
N ASN A 465 11.35 14.62 -12.52
CA ASN A 465 12.11 13.39 -12.34
C ASN A 465 11.44 12.49 -11.28
N ALA A 466 11.34 11.20 -11.56
CA ALA A 466 11.00 10.23 -10.52
C ALA A 466 12.15 10.19 -9.49
N PRO A 467 11.88 10.39 -8.18
CA PRO A 467 12.92 10.34 -7.16
C PRO A 467 13.41 8.90 -6.97
N ASP A 468 14.72 8.71 -6.95
CA ASP A 468 15.35 7.45 -6.60
C ASP A 468 15.69 7.47 -5.09
N ILE A 469 14.89 6.79 -4.29
CA ILE A 469 15.01 6.78 -2.83
C ILE A 469 16.02 5.71 -2.41
N ALA A 470 17.13 6.15 -1.84
CA ALA A 470 18.20 5.26 -1.39
C ALA A 470 17.86 4.51 -0.08
N GLY A 471 16.97 5.07 0.75
CA GLY A 471 16.53 4.46 1.98
C GLY A 471 16.01 5.47 2.99
N VAL A 472 15.42 4.96 4.08
CA VAL A 472 14.82 5.72 5.18
C VAL A 472 15.40 5.23 6.50
N LYS A 473 15.84 6.17 7.33
CA LYS A 473 16.31 5.88 8.69
C LYS A 473 15.51 6.71 9.66
N LEU A 474 14.85 6.07 10.61
CA LEU A 474 14.02 6.70 11.62
C LEU A 474 14.46 6.22 13.02
N ASP A 475 14.74 7.16 13.87
CA ASP A 475 15.14 6.93 15.26
C ASP A 475 14.18 7.68 16.17
N PHE A 476 13.45 6.97 17.02
CA PHE A 476 12.46 7.51 17.92
C PHE A 476 12.86 7.28 19.37
N ASP A 477 12.95 8.36 20.15
CA ASP A 477 13.00 8.28 21.61
C ASP A 477 11.58 8.38 22.19
N LEU A 478 11.17 7.39 22.96
CA LEU A 478 9.89 7.36 23.64
C LEU A 478 10.01 8.00 25.02
N VAL A 479 9.31 9.12 25.23
CA VAL A 479 9.22 9.85 26.49
C VAL A 479 7.85 9.59 27.13
N ARG A 480 7.85 9.10 28.39
CA ARG A 480 6.62 8.64 29.10
C ARG A 480 5.72 9.76 29.61
N GLU A 481 5.83 10.94 29.07
CA GLU A 481 5.07 12.13 29.48
C GLU A 481 4.61 12.88 28.24
N ARG A 482 3.47 13.53 28.35
CA ARG A 482 3.00 14.48 27.34
C ARG A 482 3.82 15.75 27.41
N ARG A 483 4.85 15.84 26.59
CA ARG A 483 5.75 16.98 26.47
C ARG A 483 5.23 17.99 25.46
N TRP A 484 4.19 18.72 25.83
CA TRP A 484 3.58 19.76 25.02
C TRP A 484 3.47 21.03 25.82
N ALA A 485 3.82 22.20 25.25
CA ALA A 485 3.77 23.49 25.86
C ALA A 485 3.20 24.54 24.90
N ARG A 486 2.29 25.37 25.40
CA ARG A 486 1.70 26.47 24.64
C ARG A 486 2.38 27.79 24.99
N LEU A 487 2.64 28.64 23.99
CA LEU A 487 3.04 30.03 24.17
C LEU A 487 1.85 30.81 24.76
N GLU A 488 1.91 31.10 26.05
CA GLU A 488 0.86 31.80 26.78
C GLU A 488 0.96 33.31 26.56
N SER A 489 2.17 33.87 26.60
CA SER A 489 2.42 35.28 26.37
C SER A 489 3.83 35.57 25.88
N ALA A 490 3.98 36.65 25.15
CA ALA A 490 5.25 37.29 24.85
C ALA A 490 5.12 38.80 25.15
N ARG A 491 6.14 39.39 25.75
CA ARG A 491 6.16 40.80 26.07
C ARG A 491 7.56 41.37 26.01
N THR A 492 7.63 42.70 25.81
CA THR A 492 8.86 43.49 25.93
C THR A 492 8.55 44.72 26.74
N ASP A 493 9.53 45.19 27.48
CA ASP A 493 9.47 46.47 28.24
C ASP A 493 9.82 47.67 27.36
N VAL A 494 10.26 47.43 26.11
CA VAL A 494 10.67 48.46 25.17
C VAL A 494 9.54 48.72 24.19
N THR A 495 9.05 49.96 24.12
CA THR A 495 8.07 50.39 23.11
C THR A 495 8.69 51.09 21.92
N GLU A 496 9.95 51.55 22.07
CA GLU A 496 10.72 52.25 21.06
C GLU A 496 12.16 51.72 21.01
N ALA A 497 12.72 51.56 19.83
CA ALA A 497 14.11 51.11 19.64
C ALA A 497 14.76 51.84 18.47
N ARG A 498 16.09 51.79 18.37
CA ARG A 498 16.85 52.29 17.23
C ARG A 498 17.42 51.13 16.42
N PRO A 499 17.68 51.35 15.12
CA PRO A 499 18.42 50.37 14.33
C PRO A 499 19.74 50.02 15.02
N GLY A 500 20.01 48.70 15.19
CA GLY A 500 21.19 48.18 15.88
C GLY A 500 21.01 47.91 17.38
N ASP A 501 19.92 48.37 18.03
CA ASP A 501 19.64 48.10 19.44
C ASP A 501 19.33 46.63 19.70
N ASN A 502 19.68 46.16 20.92
CA ASN A 502 19.23 44.87 21.42
C ASN A 502 18.04 45.07 22.36
N ILE A 503 16.97 44.34 22.11
CA ILE A 503 15.79 44.31 22.97
C ILE A 503 15.64 42.94 23.62
N THR A 504 15.03 42.87 24.79
CA THR A 504 14.74 41.61 25.47
C THR A 504 13.25 41.32 25.38
N LEU A 505 12.92 40.14 24.86
CA LEU A 505 11.58 39.57 24.89
C LEU A 505 11.48 38.58 26.02
N GLU A 506 10.47 38.75 26.87
CA GLU A 506 10.11 37.73 27.85
C GLU A 506 8.94 36.92 27.32
N THR A 507 9.13 35.60 27.23
CA THR A 507 8.11 34.65 26.77
C THR A 507 7.75 33.69 27.89
N VAL A 508 6.47 33.38 28.01
CA VAL A 508 5.93 32.43 28.97
C VAL A 508 5.33 31.26 28.24
N LEU A 509 5.87 30.08 28.46
CA LEU A 509 5.32 28.82 27.97
C LEU A 509 4.57 28.13 29.11
N ALA A 510 3.38 27.62 28.81
CA ALA A 510 2.57 26.81 29.70
C ALA A 510 2.63 25.34 29.31
N PRO A 511 3.48 24.53 29.97
CA PRO A 511 3.51 23.08 29.74
C PRO A 511 2.22 22.41 30.19
N TYR A 512 1.84 21.33 29.52
CA TYR A 512 0.75 20.47 29.97
C TYR A 512 1.05 19.92 31.37
N ARG A 513 0.20 20.25 32.36
CA ARG A 513 0.34 19.83 33.78
C ARG A 513 1.71 20.15 34.39
N GLY A 514 2.38 21.21 33.94
CA GLY A 514 3.70 21.63 34.41
C GLY A 514 3.74 23.08 34.88
N GLU A 515 4.86 23.46 35.55
CA GLU A 515 5.10 24.85 35.87
C GLU A 515 5.42 25.69 34.63
N ARG A 516 5.06 26.97 34.69
CA ARG A 516 5.33 27.90 33.58
C ARG A 516 6.83 28.09 33.39
N ILE A 517 7.24 28.02 32.13
CA ILE A 517 8.62 28.21 31.72
C ILE A 517 8.77 29.62 31.17
N VAL A 518 9.54 30.46 31.89
CA VAL A 518 9.85 31.80 31.40
C VAL A 518 11.18 31.77 30.63
N ARG A 519 11.21 32.38 29.47
CA ARG A 519 12.42 32.52 28.64
C ARG A 519 12.61 33.96 28.24
N GLN A 520 13.85 34.43 28.38
CA GLN A 520 14.28 35.73 27.85
C GLN A 520 15.05 35.51 26.55
N ILE A 521 14.60 36.18 25.49
CA ILE A 521 15.16 36.07 24.15
C ILE A 521 15.71 37.44 23.78
N GLN A 522 17.01 37.50 23.47
CA GLN A 522 17.66 38.70 22.97
C GLN A 522 17.42 38.81 21.47
N VAL A 523 16.88 39.93 21.06
CA VAL A 523 16.59 40.20 19.64
C VAL A 523 17.31 41.49 19.25
N LYS A 524 18.10 41.42 18.20
CA LYS A 524 18.81 42.58 17.65
C LYS A 524 17.96 43.22 16.58
N ILE A 525 17.68 44.50 16.71
CA ILE A 525 17.01 45.28 15.64
C ILE A 525 17.99 45.46 14.48
N PRO A 526 17.64 45.07 13.25
CA PRO A 526 18.52 45.23 12.10
C PRO A 526 18.96 46.68 11.92
N THR A 527 20.20 46.91 11.54
CA THR A 527 20.72 48.25 11.23
C THR A 527 20.06 48.87 9.99
N SER A 528 19.47 48.03 9.17
CA SER A 528 18.68 48.37 7.98
C SER A 528 17.21 48.63 8.29
N ALA A 529 16.75 48.43 9.55
CA ALA A 529 15.34 48.56 9.90
C ALA A 529 14.82 49.99 9.59
N SER A 530 13.71 50.05 8.88
CA SER A 530 13.06 51.30 8.49
C SER A 530 12.42 51.97 9.70
N LYS A 531 12.45 53.31 9.71
CA LYS A 531 11.73 54.07 10.74
C LYS A 531 10.23 53.85 10.64
N GLY A 532 9.59 53.64 11.80
CA GLY A 532 8.17 53.38 11.88
C GLY A 532 7.81 52.16 12.70
N THR A 533 6.71 51.57 12.39
CA THR A 533 6.20 50.38 13.10
C THR A 533 6.95 49.13 12.68
N LEU A 534 7.57 48.45 13.64
CA LEU A 534 8.17 47.12 13.47
C LEU A 534 7.33 46.09 14.21
N ARG A 535 6.92 45.05 13.51
CA ARG A 535 6.16 43.94 14.08
C ARG A 535 7.12 42.80 14.42
N ILE A 536 6.95 42.22 15.59
CA ILE A 536 7.76 41.11 16.10
C ILE A 536 6.85 39.91 16.30
N LEU A 537 7.02 38.91 15.49
CA LEU A 537 6.31 37.64 15.59
C LEU A 537 7.08 36.70 16.50
N VAL A 538 6.43 36.20 17.55
CA VAL A 538 6.92 35.10 18.36
C VAL A 538 6.02 33.89 18.11
N SER A 539 6.57 32.82 17.54
CA SER A 539 5.76 31.69 17.11
C SER A 539 6.44 30.35 17.29
N ASP A 540 5.66 29.27 17.16
CA ASP A 540 6.17 27.93 16.91
C ASP A 540 6.70 27.79 15.46
N GLY A 541 7.37 26.66 15.17
CA GLY A 541 7.93 26.39 13.86
C GLY A 541 6.88 26.22 12.77
N GLU A 542 5.76 25.55 13.09
CA GLU A 542 4.68 25.31 12.13
C GLU A 542 4.04 26.60 11.64
N THR A 543 3.75 27.54 12.56
CA THR A 543 3.23 28.87 12.21
C THR A 543 4.20 29.62 11.30
N LEU A 544 5.49 29.55 11.59
CA LEU A 544 6.51 30.24 10.79
C LEU A 544 6.65 29.60 9.40
N ASP A 545 6.67 28.27 9.32
CA ASP A 545 6.65 27.55 8.06
C ASP A 545 5.41 27.89 7.24
N HIS A 546 4.22 27.95 7.85
CA HIS A 546 3.00 28.36 7.16
C HIS A 546 3.04 29.80 6.66
N MET A 547 3.64 30.73 7.39
CA MET A 547 3.83 32.10 6.91
C MET A 547 4.82 32.16 5.74
N GLY A 548 5.91 31.42 5.82
CA GLY A 548 6.86 31.26 4.71
C GLY A 548 6.23 30.53 3.52
N HIS A 549 5.24 29.67 3.78
CA HIS A 549 4.48 28.91 2.81
C HIS A 549 3.17 29.56 2.36
N ALA A 550 2.69 30.62 3.00
CA ALA A 550 1.72 31.55 2.39
C ALA A 550 2.30 32.17 1.10
N ASN A 551 3.54 31.87 0.85
CA ASN A 551 4.26 31.94 -0.39
C ASN A 551 3.69 30.89 -1.39
N PRO A 552 3.28 31.26 -2.62
CA PRO A 552 2.55 30.46 -3.61
C PRO A 552 3.31 29.33 -4.25
N ALA A 553 4.52 29.06 -3.81
CA ALA A 553 5.19 27.81 -4.16
C ALA A 553 4.35 26.55 -3.83
N PHE A 554 3.30 26.67 -3.02
CA PHE A 554 2.39 25.56 -2.67
C PHE A 554 1.43 25.13 -3.78
N GLY A 555 1.16 25.92 -4.78
CA GLY A 555 0.44 25.51 -5.98
C GLY A 555 1.37 25.09 -7.11
N ARG A 556 2.68 25.29 -6.93
CA ARG A 556 3.69 25.07 -7.97
C ARG A 556 4.42 23.76 -7.73
N LYS A 557 4.46 22.94 -8.74
CA LYS A 557 5.31 21.74 -8.74
C LYS A 557 6.77 22.20 -8.79
N LEU A 558 7.50 22.02 -7.70
CA LEU A 558 8.92 22.33 -7.58
C LEU A 558 9.76 21.18 -8.16
N ASP A 559 10.96 21.50 -8.62
CA ASP A 559 11.94 20.46 -8.89
C ASP A 559 12.39 19.77 -7.59
N LEU A 560 12.96 18.58 -7.72
CA LEU A 560 13.35 17.76 -6.58
C LEU A 560 14.41 18.44 -5.70
N ALA A 561 15.38 19.17 -6.30
CA ALA A 561 16.40 19.89 -5.56
C ALA A 561 15.81 21.00 -4.68
N SER A 562 14.89 21.78 -5.24
CA SER A 562 14.17 22.84 -4.53
C SER A 562 13.29 22.28 -3.43
N THR A 563 12.59 21.16 -3.69
CA THR A 563 11.77 20.45 -2.68
C THR A 563 12.62 19.98 -1.50
N ILE A 564 13.75 19.32 -1.77
CA ILE A 564 14.67 18.85 -0.72
C ILE A 564 15.25 20.03 0.07
N ALA A 565 15.62 21.12 -0.61
CA ALA A 565 16.12 22.32 0.05
C ALA A 565 15.07 22.94 0.99
N LEU A 566 13.78 22.96 0.59
CA LEU A 566 12.69 23.44 1.43
C LEU A 566 12.44 22.50 2.62
N LEU A 567 12.38 21.19 2.39
CA LEU A 567 12.20 20.21 3.48
C LEU A 567 13.31 20.32 4.53
N ASN A 568 14.55 20.58 4.12
CA ASN A 568 15.69 20.76 5.03
C ASN A 568 15.71 22.13 5.73
N LYS A 569 14.89 23.09 5.28
CA LYS A 569 14.71 24.40 5.91
C LYS A 569 13.53 24.45 6.89
N GLU A 570 12.70 23.42 6.94
CA GLU A 570 11.58 23.36 7.88
C GLU A 570 12.05 23.53 9.33
N HIS A 571 11.27 24.27 10.09
CA HIS A 571 11.57 24.58 11.48
C HIS A 571 11.21 23.41 12.39
N SER A 572 12.09 23.10 13.35
CA SER A 572 11.78 22.08 14.35
C SER A 572 10.71 22.58 15.33
N ASN A 573 9.77 21.71 15.67
CA ASN A 573 8.60 22.09 16.49
C ASN A 573 8.87 22.13 18.02
N ASN A 574 10.13 22.01 18.42
CA ASN A 574 10.54 22.09 19.84
C ASN A 574 11.31 23.37 20.16
N ARG A 575 11.06 24.45 19.40
CA ARG A 575 11.67 25.77 19.61
C ARG A 575 10.64 26.86 19.48
N LEU A 576 10.93 28.00 20.10
CA LEU A 576 10.30 29.28 19.74
C LEU A 576 11.17 30.01 18.74
N TYR A 577 10.53 30.66 17.81
CA TYR A 577 11.12 31.50 16.79
C TYR A 577 10.64 32.92 16.96
N VAL A 578 11.54 33.86 16.80
CA VAL A 578 11.25 35.29 16.80
C VAL A 578 11.61 35.83 15.43
N SER A 579 10.61 36.31 14.69
CA SER A 579 10.77 36.90 13.37
C SER A 579 10.42 38.38 13.40
N LEU A 580 11.32 39.20 12.85
CA LEU A 580 11.07 40.61 12.63
C LEU A 580 10.37 40.76 11.27
N LEU A 581 9.16 41.33 11.28
CA LEU A 581 8.34 41.49 10.09
C LEU A 581 8.46 42.92 9.60
N GLU A 582 8.97 43.08 8.38
CA GLU A 582 8.92 44.35 7.66
C GLU A 582 7.86 44.33 6.56
N ALA A 583 7.27 45.51 6.30
CA ALA A 583 6.41 45.68 5.16
C ALA A 583 7.27 45.59 3.88
N ASP A 584 7.24 44.45 3.23
CA ASP A 584 7.90 44.24 1.96
C ASP A 584 6.85 43.74 0.96
N PRO A 585 6.18 44.67 0.29
CA PRO A 585 5.18 44.33 -0.70
C PRO A 585 5.84 43.66 -1.91
N GLU A 586 5.77 42.35 -1.95
CA GLU A 586 6.22 41.56 -3.10
C GLU A 586 5.05 40.86 -3.79
N ALA A 587 5.14 40.76 -5.11
CA ALA A 587 4.28 39.86 -5.87
C ALA A 587 5.12 38.81 -6.57
N ARG A 588 4.58 37.61 -6.63
CA ARG A 588 5.19 36.52 -7.40
C ARG A 588 4.22 36.07 -8.47
N VAL A 589 4.72 35.97 -9.69
CA VAL A 589 3.97 35.51 -10.86
C VAL A 589 4.77 34.37 -11.49
N GLY A 590 4.29 33.15 -11.35
CA GLY A 590 5.04 31.97 -11.74
C GLY A 590 6.38 31.89 -10.98
N ASP A 591 7.51 31.88 -11.68
CA ASP A 591 8.88 31.80 -11.14
C ASP A 591 9.52 33.17 -10.88
N LYS A 592 8.83 34.25 -11.20
CA LYS A 592 9.37 35.60 -11.07
C LYS A 592 8.90 36.25 -9.78
N VAL A 593 9.84 36.66 -8.96
CA VAL A 593 9.61 37.50 -7.79
C VAL A 593 9.73 38.97 -8.20
N MET A 594 8.73 39.76 -7.90
CA MET A 594 8.73 41.21 -8.07
C MET A 594 8.77 41.85 -6.69
N PRO A 595 9.95 42.15 -6.16
CA PRO A 595 10.09 42.73 -4.83
C PRO A 595 9.71 44.24 -4.84
N THR A 596 9.36 44.73 -3.69
CA THR A 596 9.17 46.19 -3.42
C THR A 596 8.16 46.87 -4.36
N LEU A 597 6.99 46.24 -4.50
CA LEU A 597 5.94 46.78 -5.36
C LEU A 597 5.19 47.94 -4.68
N PRO A 598 4.86 49.02 -5.40
CA PRO A 598 3.94 50.04 -4.90
C PRO A 598 2.58 49.42 -4.55
N ILE A 599 1.97 49.86 -3.42
CA ILE A 599 0.67 49.36 -2.93
C ILE A 599 -0.42 49.46 -4.01
N SER A 600 -0.36 50.46 -4.87
CA SER A 600 -1.30 50.63 -5.99
C SER A 600 -1.18 49.48 -7.02
N ILE A 601 0.02 49.01 -7.30
CA ILE A 601 0.26 47.88 -8.22
C ILE A 601 -0.17 46.59 -7.54
N MET A 602 0.11 46.41 -6.23
CA MET A 602 -0.34 45.24 -5.46
C MET A 602 -1.85 45.10 -5.49
N ASN A 603 -2.61 46.19 -5.27
CA ASN A 603 -4.07 46.15 -5.31
C ASN A 603 -4.62 45.78 -6.69
N VAL A 604 -3.97 46.21 -7.77
CA VAL A 604 -4.33 45.81 -9.14
C VAL A 604 -4.05 44.35 -9.37
N MET A 605 -2.89 43.90 -8.93
CA MET A 605 -2.47 42.48 -9.08
C MET A 605 -3.33 41.55 -8.21
N ASP A 606 -3.72 42.00 -7.01
CA ASP A 606 -4.62 41.25 -6.12
C ASP A 606 -5.98 41.02 -6.76
N GLY A 607 -6.49 42.00 -7.50
CA GLY A 607 -7.72 41.86 -8.30
C GLY A 607 -7.61 40.88 -9.48
N MET A 608 -6.40 40.53 -9.92
CA MET A 608 -6.13 39.63 -11.06
C MET A 608 -5.89 38.18 -10.65
N ARG A 609 -5.95 37.83 -9.37
CA ARG A 609 -5.69 36.47 -8.83
C ARG A 609 -6.55 35.36 -9.45
N GLY A 610 -7.68 35.67 -10.05
CA GLY A 610 -8.60 34.67 -10.60
C GLY A 610 -8.10 33.90 -11.83
N ASN A 611 -7.06 34.37 -12.53
CA ASN A 611 -6.62 33.83 -13.82
C ASN A 611 -5.14 33.44 -13.88
N GLN A 612 -4.34 33.69 -12.84
CA GLN A 612 -2.91 33.36 -12.83
C GLN A 612 -2.50 32.92 -11.42
N GLU A 613 -1.53 31.99 -11.34
CA GLU A 613 -0.85 31.65 -10.09
C GLU A 613 -0.04 32.85 -9.61
N MET A 614 -0.68 33.74 -8.90
CA MET A 614 -0.06 34.94 -8.37
C MET A 614 -0.34 35.06 -6.87
N VAL A 615 0.69 35.37 -6.11
CA VAL A 615 0.60 35.69 -4.69
C VAL A 615 1.20 37.05 -4.42
N VAL A 616 0.48 37.77 -3.60
CA VAL A 616 0.88 39.08 -3.12
C VAL A 616 1.10 38.95 -1.61
N SER A 617 2.30 39.22 -1.14
CA SER A 617 2.68 39.26 0.27
C SER A 617 2.88 40.70 0.69
N GLY A 618 2.38 41.06 1.87
CA GLY A 618 2.53 42.41 2.42
C GLY A 618 3.63 42.54 3.47
N GLU A 619 4.14 41.42 3.97
CA GLU A 619 5.18 41.38 5.01
C GLU A 619 6.13 40.23 4.76
N SER A 620 7.42 40.46 5.01
CA SER A 620 8.46 39.42 4.98
C SER A 620 9.22 39.35 6.31
N SER A 621 9.73 38.15 6.65
CA SER A 621 10.67 37.99 7.76
C SER A 621 12.05 38.48 7.34
N VAL A 622 12.56 39.51 8.01
CA VAL A 622 13.86 40.14 7.68
C VAL A 622 14.99 39.53 8.51
N ASP A 623 14.67 39.10 9.72
CA ASP A 623 15.62 38.46 10.62
C ASP A 623 14.90 37.47 11.50
N GLU A 624 15.54 36.34 11.79
CA GLU A 624 14.98 35.26 12.55
C GLU A 624 15.94 34.79 13.65
N THR A 625 15.43 34.70 14.85
CA THR A 625 16.16 34.19 16.02
C THR A 625 15.43 32.97 16.59
N ALA A 626 16.08 31.83 16.66
CA ALA A 626 15.54 30.62 17.28
C ALA A 626 16.07 30.45 18.70
N THR A 627 15.22 29.97 19.63
CA THR A 627 15.67 29.55 20.96
C THR A 627 16.48 28.28 20.90
N ALA A 628 17.18 27.94 21.97
CA ALA A 628 17.70 26.60 22.16
C ALA A 628 16.54 25.57 22.15
N PRO A 629 16.78 24.32 21.70
CA PRO A 629 15.76 23.28 21.74
C PRO A 629 15.17 23.11 23.14
N LEU A 630 13.87 22.92 23.20
CA LEU A 630 13.12 22.62 24.43
C LEU A 630 12.74 21.14 24.46
N ASP A 631 12.45 20.64 25.64
CA ASP A 631 11.96 19.26 25.82
C ASP A 631 10.44 19.15 25.63
N TYR A 632 9.85 20.04 24.83
CA TYR A 632 8.42 20.15 24.59
C TYR A 632 8.15 20.41 23.12
N VAL A 633 7.06 19.84 22.62
CA VAL A 633 6.41 20.38 21.42
C VAL A 633 5.88 21.75 21.78
N VAL A 634 6.26 22.76 21.04
CA VAL A 634 5.84 24.14 21.25
C VAL A 634 4.73 24.49 20.27
N SER A 635 3.68 25.15 20.76
CA SER A 635 2.57 25.64 19.92
C SER A 635 2.20 27.08 20.33
N GLY A 636 1.69 27.83 19.38
CA GLY A 636 1.11 29.15 19.59
C GLY A 636 1.92 30.30 18.99
N VAL A 637 1.25 31.43 18.89
CA VAL A 637 1.74 32.64 18.23
C VAL A 637 1.38 33.88 19.05
N GLN A 638 2.32 34.82 19.12
CA GLN A 638 2.12 36.16 19.70
C GLN A 638 2.74 37.21 18.76
N LEU A 639 2.08 38.32 18.63
CA LEU A 639 2.53 39.44 17.80
C LEU A 639 2.74 40.67 18.67
N LEU A 640 3.94 41.20 18.67
CA LEU A 640 4.32 42.44 19.37
C LEU A 640 4.55 43.56 18.35
N THR A 641 4.45 44.80 18.80
CA THR A 641 4.69 45.97 17.97
C THR A 641 5.55 46.97 18.74
N ILE A 642 6.62 47.43 18.10
CA ILE A 642 7.49 48.50 18.61
C ILE A 642 7.65 49.60 17.55
N THR A 643 8.14 50.77 17.96
CA THR A 643 8.43 51.89 17.05
C THR A 643 9.95 52.02 16.85
N VAL A 644 10.42 52.00 15.61
CA VAL A 644 11.83 52.26 15.24
C VAL A 644 11.99 53.75 14.97
N LYS A 645 12.93 54.42 15.69
CA LYS A 645 13.22 55.84 15.60
C LYS A 645 14.40 56.18 14.68
#